data_c558208de54a938509bfa396d54e1e0a
#
_entry.id   c558208de54a938509bfa396d54e1e0a
#
_cell.length_a   1.000
_cell.length_b   1.000
_cell.length_c   1.000
_cell.angle_alpha   90.00
_cell.angle_beta   90.00
_cell.angle_gamma   90.00
#
_symmetry.space_group_name_H-M   'P 1'
#
loop_
_entity.id
_entity.type
_entity.pdbx_description
1 polymer ?
#
loop_
_entity_poly.entity_id
_entity_poly.type
_entity_poly.pdbx_seq_one_letter_code
_entity_poly.pdbx_strand_id
1 'polypeptide(L)'
;MKTIDRYPIILLFSAATLCCACNKEAGELNVSDDLQFIATHMEHAECKTFMGNGTEDGQYPLLWSRGDRIIISSSSSVPASSYFVTDDEGAGSARFVYDQSVPGNTRPKKAEEWQAFYPASGYSFADGKHVLSLKSTQEYSESGFGSGSMPMAASSDTKELSFKNLCGICRLRISSLKKDTFVNEIKLKADKNLYGSLSCASASGTWMMGKDGGNVLTLNCGSGVKLSSEPKDFCIVLPPGSIGELKLQLSLVSDGTDAGKKIYSLPGSIDIERSGILNIDLDLAQFRSAGIDDIIRENDESAITGLEYRFETDRSRVESFRDGGNGKINITSLSSNTFSDGAGKDRNVSWKMDFSIDKGATWNAETPEMFDSFVLAGDGNSVEYNIPEFDTDRECLVRFTQEESGKTRTVRVIQLSNAIIAEYLVADPSQEVPICTSHLDNLKGILYDDGTEISFEYNEYLSPYKSFYHRFQTEGKHKAILWLNHDAKTLDRLMQDNRYMETHKYLIGIDLSHLNPLPFTSMDCTFDNCRKLAYVIFPEKKLNTVNLVNIHKMFYDCSSLIHVDINKLETSAVKDMSYLFGWNTNLTTIALDGFRTDSAENMESMFSFCRKLEALDVTGFDTRNVKDMNNMFGGCETITSLDVSGFKTDNVTSMGAMFNGCKQLRSLDVSNFSTEKVTNLSYMFSDCKELTQLDLRNFNTDASLYFSGMFNDCIKLESLDISSFRTDKATTMSYMFYNCKKLNSLDISRFRTPLVKSMDFMFARCGAEVLDLSGFDFSNLENGREMFHNCFNVRELAIENMISPKLKSCYYMFGNCDALKSLTIRKFKCGPDCMLHSMFERCYSLESFVSEDFDASGAKDISYLFLECSKLKTLDLSGFHTESATDMQMMFQGCTSLESIDVSSFCTTNVEKIYSMFCNTRVVDLDLSSFDFSKVTDMTFMFASCMNLKTLRIDMTGIQDGISMSRLFSSVPAGLTLYAKDNVVPADIQSQLPSYTNIISY
;
A
#
# COMPACT_ATOMS: atom_id res chain seq x y z
N MET A 1 -33.76 -1.05 -1.89
CA MET A 1 -34.34 -0.70 -0.58
C MET A 1 -33.22 -0.58 0.42
N LYS A 2 -33.01 0.66 0.96
CA LYS A 2 -32.22 1.05 2.13
C LYS A 2 -30.70 0.82 2.01
N THR A 3 -29.83 1.73 2.26
CA THR A 3 -29.79 3.16 2.63
C THR A 3 -28.39 3.64 2.32
N ILE A 4 -28.29 4.77 1.66
CA ILE A 4 -27.02 5.47 1.40
C ILE A 4 -26.80 6.39 2.58
N ASP A 5 -25.77 6.16 3.38
CA ASP A 5 -25.33 7.13 4.37
C ASP A 5 -24.31 8.09 3.75
N ARG A 6 -24.63 9.35 3.92
CA ARG A 6 -23.89 10.50 3.43
C ARG A 6 -22.73 10.80 4.37
N TYR A 7 -21.52 10.86 3.84
CA TYR A 7 -20.42 11.55 4.49
C TYR A 7 -20.40 13.02 4.08
N PRO A 8 -20.25 13.95 5.00
CA PRO A 8 -20.10 15.36 4.66
C PRO A 8 -18.68 15.65 4.18
N ILE A 9 -18.59 16.26 3.00
CA ILE A 9 -17.37 16.83 2.43
C ILE A 9 -16.99 18.06 3.26
N ILE A 10 -15.88 18.03 3.96
CA ILE A 10 -15.25 19.21 4.56
C ILE A 10 -14.27 19.77 3.53
N LEU A 11 -14.63 20.92 3.00
CA LEU A 11 -13.77 21.75 2.14
C LEU A 11 -12.68 22.39 3.00
N LEU A 12 -11.44 21.97 2.81
CA LEU A 12 -10.24 22.66 3.30
C LEU A 12 -9.93 23.83 2.37
N PHE A 13 -10.19 25.05 2.83
CA PHE A 13 -9.63 26.26 2.22
C PHE A 13 -8.21 26.45 2.71
N SER A 14 -7.23 26.30 1.83
CA SER A 14 -5.88 26.77 2.02
C SER A 14 -5.85 28.29 1.88
N ALA A 15 -5.56 29.00 2.95
CA ALA A 15 -5.25 30.42 2.90
C ALA A 15 -3.75 30.61 2.67
N ALA A 16 -3.36 30.87 1.44
CA ALA A 16 -2.05 31.42 1.12
C ALA A 16 -2.16 32.96 1.15
N THR A 17 -1.34 33.56 1.97
CA THR A 17 -0.65 34.86 1.88
C THR A 17 -1.31 35.98 1.03
N LEU A 18 -1.69 37.05 1.69
CA LEU A 18 -1.55 38.40 1.13
C LEU A 18 -1.23 39.40 2.23
N CYS A 19 0.04 39.83 2.29
CA CYS A 19 0.44 41.10 2.91
C CYS A 19 -0.09 42.24 2.05
N CYS A 20 -0.83 43.17 2.64
CA CYS A 20 -0.65 44.59 2.29
C CYS A 20 -1.24 45.48 3.39
N ALA A 21 -0.41 46.40 3.79
CA ALA A 21 -0.68 47.44 4.74
C ALA A 21 -1.74 48.43 4.24
N CYS A 22 -2.54 49.02 5.16
CA CYS A 22 -2.66 50.47 5.27
C CYS A 22 -3.53 50.87 6.43
N ASN A 23 -2.93 51.60 7.32
CA ASN A 23 -3.30 52.83 8.04
C ASN A 23 -4.74 53.16 8.44
N LYS A 24 -4.83 53.45 9.74
CA LYS A 24 -5.50 54.58 10.48
C LYS A 24 -7.02 54.71 10.38
N GLU A 25 -7.66 54.54 11.50
CA GLU A 25 -8.22 55.62 12.28
C GLU A 25 -8.70 55.14 13.64
N ALA A 26 -8.45 56.01 14.64
CA ALA A 26 -8.79 55.78 16.02
C ALA A 26 -10.31 55.97 16.22
N GLY A 27 -10.92 55.00 16.88
CA GLY A 27 -12.23 55.10 17.47
C GLY A 27 -12.20 54.39 18.80
N GLU A 28 -12.20 55.13 19.90
CA GLU A 28 -12.39 54.59 21.25
C GLU A 28 -13.72 53.84 21.31
N LEU A 29 -13.67 52.56 21.39
CA LEU A 29 -14.79 51.72 21.83
C LEU A 29 -14.36 51.06 23.15
N ASN A 30 -15.06 51.44 24.22
CA ASN A 30 -15.04 50.74 25.50
C ASN A 30 -15.38 49.27 25.28
N VAL A 31 -14.36 48.40 25.16
CA VAL A 31 -14.51 46.97 25.20
C VAL A 31 -14.14 46.50 26.59
N SER A 32 -15.06 45.80 27.25
CA SER A 32 -14.82 45.03 28.46
C SER A 32 -13.51 44.26 28.33
N ASP A 33 -12.58 44.47 29.23
CA ASP A 33 -11.22 43.91 29.24
C ASP A 33 -11.23 42.41 29.59
N ASP A 34 -11.83 41.59 28.78
CA ASP A 34 -11.63 40.13 28.82
C ASP A 34 -10.34 39.80 28.07
N LEU A 35 -9.26 39.60 28.86
CA LEU A 35 -8.01 39.06 28.34
C LEU A 35 -8.25 37.64 27.78
N GLN A 36 -8.42 37.53 26.48
CA GLN A 36 -8.51 36.27 25.75
C GLN A 36 -7.17 36.00 25.08
N PHE A 37 -6.71 34.74 25.15
CA PHE A 37 -5.53 34.29 24.45
C PHE A 37 -5.93 33.29 23.38
N ILE A 38 -5.31 33.37 22.20
CA ILE A 38 -5.42 32.40 21.15
C ILE A 38 -4.15 31.55 21.20
N ALA A 39 -4.30 30.26 21.45
CA ALA A 39 -3.21 29.31 21.41
C ALA A 39 -3.22 28.57 20.12
N THR A 40 -2.12 28.62 19.41
CA THR A 40 -1.84 27.82 18.20
C THR A 40 -0.61 26.98 18.44
N HIS A 41 -0.42 25.95 17.63
CA HIS A 41 0.79 25.15 17.64
C HIS A 41 1.73 25.62 16.54
N MET A 42 3.00 25.83 16.93
CA MET A 42 4.04 26.31 16.06
C MET A 42 4.85 25.14 15.53
N GLU A 43 4.63 24.41 14.70
CA GLU A 43 5.44 23.42 13.99
C GLU A 43 4.56 22.34 13.34
N HIS A 44 4.85 22.09 12.11
CA HIS A 44 4.32 20.96 11.37
C HIS A 44 4.64 19.65 12.08
N ALA A 45 3.62 18.87 12.19
CA ALA A 45 3.61 17.46 12.53
C ALA A 45 4.13 17.13 13.95
N GLU A 46 3.41 16.31 14.55
CA GLU A 46 3.86 15.39 15.55
C GLU A 46 3.69 15.79 17.00
N CYS A 47 2.54 16.22 17.45
CA CYS A 47 2.08 16.06 18.87
C CYS A 47 1.25 17.20 19.43
N LYS A 48 0.04 16.94 19.84
CA LYS A 48 -0.95 17.84 20.47
C LYS A 48 -1.67 17.17 21.66
N THR A 49 -2.62 17.78 22.33
CA THR A 49 -3.21 17.33 23.61
C THR A 49 -3.95 15.99 23.54
N PHE A 50 -4.49 15.63 22.39
CA PHE A 50 -4.80 14.25 22.02
C PHE A 50 -4.54 14.07 20.54
N MET A 51 -4.29 12.84 20.11
CA MET A 51 -4.03 12.55 18.70
C MET A 51 -5.36 12.47 17.94
N GLY A 52 -5.53 13.32 16.93
CA GLY A 52 -6.59 13.15 15.95
C GLY A 52 -6.36 11.91 15.08
N ASN A 53 -7.35 11.56 14.26
CA ASN A 53 -7.15 10.51 13.23
C ASN A 53 -5.99 10.92 12.33
N GLY A 54 -5.07 9.98 12.07
CA GLY A 54 -3.96 10.21 11.16
C GLY A 54 -4.46 10.71 9.80
N THR A 55 -3.78 11.71 9.25
CA THR A 55 -4.00 12.13 7.85
C THR A 55 -3.46 11.06 6.91
N GLU A 56 -3.87 11.10 5.64
CA GLU A 56 -3.32 10.20 4.61
C GLU A 56 -1.79 10.29 4.49
N ASP A 57 -1.19 11.39 4.94
CA ASP A 57 0.26 11.63 4.97
C ASP A 57 0.93 11.09 6.25
N GLY A 58 0.24 10.34 7.08
CA GLY A 58 0.79 9.77 8.32
C GLY A 58 1.02 10.78 9.45
N GLN A 59 0.55 12.01 9.32
CA GLN A 59 0.63 13.03 10.34
C GLN A 59 -0.54 12.92 11.32
N TYR A 60 -0.27 13.05 12.60
CA TYR A 60 -1.27 13.03 13.68
C TYR A 60 -1.46 14.43 14.24
N PRO A 61 -2.48 15.19 13.81
CA PRO A 61 -2.77 16.47 14.39
C PRO A 61 -3.18 16.29 15.85
N LEU A 62 -2.64 17.07 16.75
CA LEU A 62 -3.11 17.17 18.13
C LEU A 62 -4.21 18.24 18.22
N LEU A 63 -5.10 18.07 19.14
CA LEU A 63 -6.29 18.88 19.22
C LEU A 63 -6.52 19.29 20.69
N TRP A 64 -6.97 20.52 20.90
CA TRP A 64 -7.38 20.98 22.21
C TRP A 64 -8.68 20.31 22.63
N SER A 65 -8.74 19.94 23.92
CA SER A 65 -9.96 19.39 24.52
C SER A 65 -10.72 20.44 25.31
N ARG A 66 -12.04 20.34 25.33
CA ARG A 66 -12.88 21.18 26.17
C ARG A 66 -12.48 21.02 27.65
N GLY A 67 -12.20 22.15 28.32
CA GLY A 67 -11.73 22.15 29.71
C GLY A 67 -10.22 22.03 29.88
N ASP A 68 -9.43 21.90 28.80
CA ASP A 68 -7.97 22.03 28.88
C ASP A 68 -7.61 23.38 29.53
N ARG A 69 -6.65 23.33 30.43
CA ARG A 69 -6.23 24.51 31.24
C ARG A 69 -4.77 24.82 31.05
N ILE A 70 -4.49 26.09 30.81
CA ILE A 70 -3.12 26.63 30.73
C ILE A 70 -2.89 27.59 31.86
N ILE A 71 -1.63 27.75 32.24
CA ILE A 71 -1.17 28.82 33.12
C ILE A 71 -0.52 29.90 32.28
N ILE A 72 -0.89 31.17 32.52
CA ILE A 72 -0.25 32.31 31.86
C ILE A 72 0.44 33.19 32.90
N SER A 73 1.68 33.55 32.60
CA SER A 73 2.51 34.45 33.39
C SER A 73 2.97 35.63 32.54
N SER A 74 3.04 36.81 33.11
CA SER A 74 3.49 38.07 32.46
C SER A 74 4.98 38.36 32.65
N SER A 75 5.69 37.58 33.42
CA SER A 75 7.17 37.62 33.61
C SER A 75 7.58 36.61 34.68
N SER A 76 8.89 36.41 34.88
CA SER A 76 9.49 35.43 35.79
C SER A 76 9.23 35.65 37.29
N SER A 77 8.40 36.62 37.69
CA SER A 77 8.25 37.01 39.08
C SER A 77 6.82 37.25 39.61
N VAL A 78 5.77 36.90 38.83
CA VAL A 78 4.37 37.21 39.20
C VAL A 78 3.52 35.97 39.27
N PRO A 79 2.49 35.88 40.16
CA PRO A 79 1.59 34.70 40.17
C PRO A 79 0.98 34.40 38.81
N ALA A 80 1.10 33.17 38.41
CA ALA A 80 0.52 32.70 37.16
C ALA A 80 -1.00 32.55 37.27
N SER A 81 -1.71 32.78 36.17
CA SER A 81 -3.16 32.75 36.09
C SER A 81 -3.66 31.58 35.24
N SER A 82 -4.74 30.94 35.69
CA SER A 82 -5.35 29.82 34.98
C SER A 82 -6.38 30.30 33.94
N TYR A 83 -6.35 29.71 32.75
CA TYR A 83 -7.27 29.89 31.64
C TYR A 83 -7.71 28.54 31.12
N PHE A 84 -8.91 28.43 30.54
CA PHE A 84 -9.45 27.19 30.03
C PHE A 84 -10.17 27.33 28.68
N VAL A 85 -10.27 26.25 27.93
CA VAL A 85 -11.00 26.14 26.64
C VAL A 85 -12.49 25.93 26.90
N THR A 86 -13.35 26.73 26.27
CA THR A 86 -14.83 26.62 26.41
C THR A 86 -15.47 25.86 25.24
N ASP A 87 -15.18 26.23 24.00
CA ASP A 87 -15.99 25.83 22.83
C ASP A 87 -15.20 25.27 21.63
N ASP A 88 -13.87 25.17 21.70
CA ASP A 88 -13.01 24.77 20.56
C ASP A 88 -12.52 23.31 20.66
N GLU A 89 -13.39 22.39 21.10
CA GLU A 89 -13.04 20.98 21.24
C GLU A 89 -12.66 20.35 19.89
N GLY A 90 -11.51 19.67 19.84
CA GLY A 90 -11.00 19.02 18.64
C GLY A 90 -10.37 19.98 17.63
N ALA A 91 -10.08 21.22 17.98
CA ALA A 91 -9.42 22.18 17.10
C ALA A 91 -7.89 22.23 17.30
N GLY A 92 -7.14 22.48 16.23
CA GLY A 92 -5.69 22.71 16.26
C GLY A 92 -5.29 24.06 16.89
N SER A 93 -6.21 25.00 16.98
CA SER A 93 -6.11 26.27 17.71
C SER A 93 -7.33 26.45 18.60
N ALA A 94 -7.13 26.98 19.79
CA ALA A 94 -8.21 27.21 20.73
C ALA A 94 -8.11 28.57 21.39
N ARG A 95 -9.28 29.14 21.77
CA ARG A 95 -9.38 30.33 22.55
C ARG A 95 -9.46 29.99 24.05
N PHE A 96 -8.55 30.55 24.84
CA PHE A 96 -8.49 30.34 26.26
C PHE A 96 -9.08 31.55 27.00
N VAL A 97 -10.01 31.28 27.92
CA VAL A 97 -10.75 32.26 28.70
C VAL A 97 -10.28 32.17 30.14
N TYR A 98 -10.21 33.35 30.83
CA TYR A 98 -9.79 33.44 32.22
C TYR A 98 -10.70 32.60 33.14
N ASP A 99 -10.09 31.73 33.93
CA ASP A 99 -10.81 30.85 34.87
C ASP A 99 -11.13 31.51 36.18
N GLN A 100 -12.36 31.98 36.32
CA GLN A 100 -12.87 32.58 37.54
C GLN A 100 -13.16 31.56 38.64
N SER A 101 -13.22 30.27 38.31
CA SER A 101 -13.54 29.20 39.30
C SER A 101 -12.34 28.84 40.18
N VAL A 102 -11.12 29.25 39.86
CA VAL A 102 -9.91 28.91 40.60
C VAL A 102 -9.72 29.93 41.73
N PRO A 103 -9.78 29.51 43.01
CA PRO A 103 -9.56 30.41 44.15
C PRO A 103 -8.16 31.04 44.13
N GLY A 104 -8.10 32.36 44.28
CA GLY A 104 -6.84 33.09 44.25
C GLY A 104 -6.27 33.38 42.87
N ASN A 105 -6.98 32.99 41.78
CA ASN A 105 -6.59 33.36 40.44
C ASN A 105 -6.66 34.90 40.28
N THR A 106 -5.60 35.49 39.73
CA THR A 106 -5.49 36.96 39.52
C THR A 106 -5.18 37.22 38.04
N ARG A 107 -5.89 38.22 37.49
CA ARG A 107 -5.64 38.60 36.08
C ARG A 107 -4.23 39.19 35.93
N PRO A 108 -3.39 38.70 35.01
CA PRO A 108 -2.08 39.24 34.76
C PRO A 108 -2.19 40.65 34.18
N LYS A 109 -1.27 41.54 34.58
CA LYS A 109 -1.18 42.91 34.05
C LYS A 109 -0.55 42.84 32.64
N LYS A 110 -0.70 43.92 31.86
CA LYS A 110 -0.09 44.05 30.53
C LYS A 110 1.41 43.71 30.60
N ALA A 111 1.88 42.85 29.78
CA ALA A 111 3.25 42.33 29.72
C ALA A 111 3.92 42.68 28.39
N GLU A 112 5.25 42.81 28.41
CA GLU A 112 6.06 42.89 27.17
C GLU A 112 6.21 41.51 26.53
N GLU A 113 6.19 40.43 27.34
CA GLU A 113 6.23 39.03 26.89
C GLU A 113 5.29 38.22 27.76
N TRP A 114 4.49 37.35 27.09
CA TRP A 114 3.62 36.36 27.72
C TRP A 114 4.26 35.00 27.71
N GLN A 115 4.22 34.29 28.82
CA GLN A 115 4.66 32.89 28.95
C GLN A 115 3.49 32.04 29.38
N ALA A 116 3.31 30.92 28.68
CA ALA A 116 2.22 30.01 28.92
C ALA A 116 2.71 28.56 29.09
N PHE A 117 2.02 27.83 29.98
CA PHE A 117 2.39 26.45 30.35
C PHE A 117 1.16 25.55 30.38
N TYR A 118 1.30 24.35 29.88
CA TYR A 118 0.26 23.32 29.90
C TYR A 118 0.87 21.97 30.36
N PRO A 119 0.17 21.15 31.16
CA PRO A 119 -1.13 21.38 31.76
C PRO A 119 -1.02 22.26 33.02
N ALA A 120 -2.06 23.04 33.30
CA ALA A 120 -2.09 23.88 34.48
C ALA A 120 -1.95 23.06 35.79
N SER A 121 -2.50 21.84 35.83
CA SER A 121 -2.47 20.95 37.00
C SER A 121 -1.08 20.43 37.38
N GLY A 122 -0.12 20.48 36.46
CA GLY A 122 1.26 20.06 36.68
C GLY A 122 2.24 21.21 36.90
N TYR A 123 1.77 22.48 36.91
CA TYR A 123 2.61 23.64 36.94
C TYR A 123 2.86 24.13 38.38
N SER A 124 4.11 24.53 38.65
CA SER A 124 4.51 25.31 39.80
C SER A 124 5.65 26.26 39.44
N PHE A 125 5.89 27.25 40.31
CA PHE A 125 7.04 28.14 40.19
C PHE A 125 7.86 28.06 41.48
N ALA A 126 9.08 27.53 41.38
CA ALA A 126 9.94 27.32 42.53
C ALA A 126 11.39 27.66 42.17
N ASP A 127 12.12 28.26 43.13
CA ASP A 127 13.54 28.66 43.01
C ASP A 127 13.86 29.47 41.75
N GLY A 128 12.94 30.37 41.35
CA GLY A 128 13.10 31.19 40.15
C GLY A 128 12.93 30.47 38.82
N LYS A 129 12.34 29.27 38.84
CA LYS A 129 12.12 28.46 37.63
C LYS A 129 10.65 28.05 37.50
N HIS A 130 10.20 27.96 36.27
CA HIS A 130 8.93 27.30 35.92
C HIS A 130 9.14 25.80 35.95
N VAL A 131 8.24 25.09 36.58
CA VAL A 131 8.29 23.63 36.75
C VAL A 131 6.99 23.05 36.24
N LEU A 132 7.09 22.06 35.39
CA LEU A 132 5.98 21.21 34.92
C LEU A 132 6.27 19.75 35.30
N SER A 133 5.26 19.04 35.78
CA SER A 133 5.41 17.66 36.23
C SER A 133 4.96 16.67 35.16
N LEU A 134 5.83 15.73 34.86
CA LEU A 134 5.49 14.52 34.08
C LEU A 134 5.13 13.38 35.04
N LYS A 135 3.93 12.82 34.94
CA LYS A 135 3.36 11.86 35.88
C LYS A 135 3.98 10.49 35.78
N SER A 136 4.11 9.77 36.89
CA SER A 136 4.51 8.35 36.98
C SER A 136 3.45 7.39 36.46
N THR A 137 2.16 7.79 36.48
CA THR A 137 1.04 7.04 35.95
C THR A 137 0.33 7.89 34.92
N GLN A 138 0.18 7.34 33.71
CA GLN A 138 -0.57 7.94 32.61
C GLN A 138 -1.78 7.06 32.29
N GLU A 139 -2.83 7.66 31.75
CA GLU A 139 -4.06 6.94 31.39
C GLU A 139 -4.09 6.66 29.88
N TYR A 140 -4.54 5.47 29.51
CA TYR A 140 -4.73 5.10 28.13
C TYR A 140 -5.88 5.91 27.51
N SER A 141 -5.71 6.32 26.26
CA SER A 141 -6.75 6.95 25.45
C SER A 141 -6.73 6.38 24.04
N GLU A 142 -7.90 6.09 23.48
CA GLU A 142 -8.01 5.65 22.08
C GLU A 142 -7.60 6.71 21.06
N SER A 143 -7.67 7.98 21.46
CA SER A 143 -7.23 9.13 20.65
C SER A 143 -5.75 9.49 20.85
N GLY A 144 -4.96 8.64 21.50
CA GLY A 144 -3.52 8.83 21.68
C GLY A 144 -3.08 8.74 23.15
N PHE A 145 -2.80 9.85 23.80
CA PHE A 145 -2.45 9.92 25.23
C PHE A 145 -3.49 10.70 26.01
N GLY A 146 -3.58 10.46 27.33
CA GLY A 146 -4.57 11.12 28.20
C GLY A 146 -4.40 12.64 28.25
N SER A 147 -5.52 13.38 28.33
CA SER A 147 -5.51 14.84 28.45
C SER A 147 -4.62 15.32 29.61
N GLY A 148 -3.82 16.35 29.36
CA GLY A 148 -2.86 16.91 30.35
C GLY A 148 -1.60 16.06 30.54
N SER A 149 -1.36 15.01 29.77
CA SER A 149 -0.16 14.17 29.87
C SER A 149 1.06 14.78 29.20
N MET A 150 0.88 15.61 28.16
CA MET A 150 1.97 16.22 27.39
C MET A 150 2.32 17.61 27.90
N PRO A 151 3.44 17.82 28.60
CA PRO A 151 3.89 19.14 28.99
C PRO A 151 4.27 20.01 27.80
N MET A 152 3.76 21.24 27.75
CA MET A 152 4.03 22.21 26.69
C MET A 152 4.28 23.60 27.25
N ALA A 153 5.05 24.42 26.55
CA ALA A 153 5.30 25.80 26.87
C ALA A 153 5.27 26.71 25.64
N ALA A 154 4.84 27.94 25.82
CA ALA A 154 4.84 28.98 24.80
C ALA A 154 5.34 30.31 25.36
N SER A 155 5.95 31.14 24.52
CA SER A 155 6.33 32.51 24.79
C SER A 155 5.95 33.38 23.61
N SER A 156 5.36 34.56 23.85
CA SER A 156 4.91 35.49 22.80
C SER A 156 4.89 36.91 23.31
N ASP A 157 5.18 37.87 22.46
CA ASP A 157 4.99 39.30 22.68
C ASP A 157 3.55 39.76 22.39
N THR A 158 2.73 38.87 21.88
CA THR A 158 1.31 39.10 21.60
C THR A 158 0.44 38.17 22.46
N LYS A 159 -0.89 38.22 22.27
CA LYS A 159 -1.84 37.28 22.91
C LYS A 159 -2.02 36.00 22.08
N GLU A 160 -1.30 35.86 21.00
CA GLU A 160 -1.25 34.60 20.19
C GLU A 160 -0.08 33.75 20.66
N LEU A 161 -0.39 32.60 21.23
CA LEU A 161 0.55 31.72 21.89
C LEU A 161 0.77 30.47 21.04
N SER A 162 1.99 30.24 20.61
CA SER A 162 2.39 29.02 19.87
C SER A 162 3.09 28.07 20.82
N PHE A 163 2.41 27.00 21.19
CA PHE A 163 2.93 26.00 22.13
C PHE A 163 3.91 25.05 21.49
N LYS A 164 5.00 24.77 22.22
CA LYS A 164 5.98 23.72 21.88
C LYS A 164 5.91 22.60 22.89
N ASN A 165 5.90 21.38 22.43
CA ASN A 165 5.98 20.21 23.30
C ASN A 165 7.33 20.18 24.03
N LEU A 166 7.34 19.76 25.29
CA LEU A 166 8.57 19.62 26.09
C LEU A 166 9.07 18.18 26.13
N CYS A 167 8.23 17.23 25.78
CA CYS A 167 8.48 15.79 25.77
C CYS A 167 8.32 15.21 24.37
N GLY A 168 8.69 13.96 24.19
CA GLY A 168 8.34 13.15 23.03
C GLY A 168 7.31 12.09 23.39
N ILE A 169 6.85 11.33 22.40
CA ILE A 169 5.90 10.24 22.55
C ILE A 169 6.59 8.91 22.20
N CYS A 170 6.46 7.92 23.07
CA CYS A 170 6.69 6.53 22.75
C CYS A 170 5.34 5.92 22.38
N ARG A 171 5.17 5.52 21.11
CA ARG A 171 3.98 4.88 20.60
C ARG A 171 4.27 3.40 20.41
N LEU A 172 3.74 2.60 21.32
CA LEU A 172 3.80 1.14 21.24
C LEU A 172 2.61 0.66 20.41
N ARG A 173 2.89 0.02 19.31
CA ARG A 173 1.89 -0.58 18.42
C ARG A 173 1.89 -2.08 18.65
N ILE A 174 0.94 -2.57 19.46
CA ILE A 174 0.91 -3.94 19.92
C ILE A 174 -0.20 -4.71 19.22
N SER A 175 0.16 -5.83 18.57
CA SER A 175 -0.76 -6.78 17.95
C SER A 175 -0.76 -8.13 18.66
N SER A 176 -1.78 -8.95 18.43
CA SER A 176 -1.85 -10.33 18.91
C SER A 176 -2.70 -11.19 17.99
N LEU A 177 -2.20 -12.36 17.66
CA LEU A 177 -2.97 -13.39 16.94
C LEU A 177 -3.88 -14.19 17.88
N LYS A 178 -3.68 -14.10 19.20
CA LYS A 178 -4.50 -14.79 20.21
C LYS A 178 -5.79 -14.02 20.44
N LYS A 179 -6.93 -14.67 20.25
CA LYS A 179 -8.27 -14.08 20.44
C LYS A 179 -8.51 -13.73 21.92
N ASP A 180 -9.33 -12.69 22.12
CA ASP A 180 -9.86 -12.26 23.43
C ASP A 180 -8.77 -11.97 24.50
N THR A 181 -7.64 -11.41 24.06
CA THR A 181 -6.58 -10.93 24.92
C THR A 181 -6.70 -9.41 25.13
N PHE A 182 -6.62 -8.98 26.37
CA PHE A 182 -6.72 -7.57 26.77
C PHE A 182 -5.50 -7.14 27.55
N VAL A 183 -5.03 -5.91 27.35
CA VAL A 183 -3.98 -5.26 28.11
C VAL A 183 -4.60 -4.34 29.15
N ASN A 184 -4.39 -4.61 30.44
CA ASN A 184 -4.92 -3.78 31.54
C ASN A 184 -3.90 -2.72 32.00
N GLU A 185 -2.63 -3.03 31.88
CA GLU A 185 -1.56 -2.16 32.36
C GLU A 185 -0.29 -2.41 31.55
N ILE A 186 0.44 -1.32 31.25
CA ILE A 186 1.80 -1.39 30.70
C ILE A 186 2.74 -0.69 31.66
N LYS A 187 3.78 -1.38 32.14
CA LYS A 187 4.88 -0.78 32.88
C LYS A 187 6.13 -0.66 32.03
N LEU A 188 6.73 0.52 32.07
CA LEU A 188 8.03 0.78 31.46
C LEU A 188 9.06 0.94 32.55
N LYS A 189 10.22 0.31 32.41
CA LYS A 189 11.38 0.51 33.26
C LYS A 189 12.59 0.84 32.40
N ALA A 190 13.31 1.90 32.74
CA ALA A 190 14.50 2.34 32.01
C ALA A 190 15.67 2.57 32.97
N ASP A 191 16.85 2.84 32.44
CA ASP A 191 18.04 3.16 33.25
C ASP A 191 17.98 4.57 33.84
N LYS A 192 17.27 5.48 33.16
CA LYS A 192 17.09 6.88 33.60
C LYS A 192 15.64 7.17 33.96
N ASN A 193 15.42 8.35 34.58
CA ASN A 193 14.09 8.76 34.98
C ASN A 193 13.16 8.90 33.78
N LEU A 194 11.98 8.28 33.86
CA LEU A 194 10.90 8.34 32.87
C LEU A 194 9.81 9.38 33.24
N TYR A 195 9.81 9.87 34.48
CA TYR A 195 8.89 10.90 34.98
C TYR A 195 9.56 11.76 36.03
N GLY A 196 8.96 12.88 36.39
CA GLY A 196 9.46 13.83 37.37
C GLY A 196 9.26 15.27 36.95
N SER A 197 9.94 16.22 37.58
CA SER A 197 9.83 17.63 37.25
C SER A 197 10.68 18.00 36.01
N LEU A 198 10.09 18.77 35.11
CA LEU A 198 10.77 19.50 34.04
C LEU A 198 10.88 20.96 34.43
N SER A 199 12.06 21.54 34.45
CA SER A 199 12.24 22.93 34.91
C SER A 199 13.04 23.80 33.95
N CYS A 200 12.67 25.08 33.88
CA CYS A 200 13.36 26.08 33.08
C CYS A 200 13.12 27.52 33.66
N ALA A 201 14.03 28.43 33.36
CA ALA A 201 13.91 29.82 33.80
C ALA A 201 12.89 30.63 32.98
N SER A 202 12.57 30.20 31.74
CA SER A 202 11.54 30.83 30.89
C SER A 202 10.90 29.81 29.96
N ALA A 203 9.70 30.07 29.46
CA ALA A 203 8.97 29.19 28.57
C ALA A 203 9.73 28.87 27.28
N SER A 204 10.52 29.81 26.78
CA SER A 204 11.35 29.66 25.57
C SER A 204 12.72 29.02 25.80
N GLY A 205 13.11 28.80 27.07
CA GLY A 205 14.42 28.32 27.48
C GLY A 205 14.62 26.81 27.32
N THR A 206 15.81 26.33 27.71
CA THR A 206 16.12 24.89 27.71
C THR A 206 15.54 24.25 28.97
N TRP A 207 14.64 23.29 28.78
CA TRP A 207 14.02 22.51 29.84
C TRP A 207 14.88 21.32 30.22
N MET A 208 15.06 21.12 31.53
CA MET A 208 15.85 20.04 32.09
C MET A 208 15.01 19.17 33.01
N MET A 209 15.22 17.85 32.94
CA MET A 209 14.63 16.88 33.86
C MET A 209 15.25 17.00 35.24
N GLY A 210 14.43 17.07 36.28
CA GLY A 210 14.85 17.07 37.67
C GLY A 210 15.34 15.72 38.16
N LYS A 211 15.92 15.71 39.38
CA LYS A 211 16.38 14.46 40.04
C LYS A 211 15.27 13.79 40.85
N ASP A 212 14.12 14.42 40.99
CA ASP A 212 12.95 14.04 41.81
C ASP A 212 12.03 13.02 41.16
N GLY A 213 12.44 12.46 40.04
CA GLY A 213 11.67 11.48 39.26
C GLY A 213 12.04 10.02 39.54
N GLY A 214 11.41 9.12 38.83
CA GLY A 214 11.70 7.70 38.87
C GLY A 214 11.79 7.08 37.50
N ASN A 215 12.33 5.88 37.47
CA ASN A 215 12.63 5.13 36.25
C ASN A 215 11.59 4.04 35.91
N VAL A 216 10.46 3.99 36.62
CA VAL A 216 9.32 3.08 36.33
C VAL A 216 8.06 3.92 36.09
N LEU A 217 7.55 3.87 34.86
CA LEU A 217 6.33 4.57 34.47
C LEU A 217 5.23 3.56 34.16
N THR A 218 4.00 3.85 34.56
CA THR A 218 2.82 2.98 34.31
C THR A 218 1.83 3.65 33.39
N LEU A 219 1.38 2.97 32.35
CA LEU A 219 0.20 3.29 31.56
C LEU A 219 -0.95 2.42 32.04
N ASN A 220 -1.96 3.04 32.60
CA ASN A 220 -3.18 2.38 33.06
C ASN A 220 -4.17 2.25 31.90
N CYS A 221 -4.60 1.04 31.58
CA CYS A 221 -5.53 0.74 30.50
C CYS A 221 -6.96 0.43 31.00
N GLY A 222 -7.27 0.75 32.25
CA GLY A 222 -8.60 0.63 32.80
C GLY A 222 -9.15 -0.78 32.79
N SER A 223 -10.33 -0.99 32.19
CA SER A 223 -10.98 -2.30 32.07
C SER A 223 -10.31 -3.25 31.08
N GLY A 224 -9.27 -2.81 30.40
CA GLY A 224 -8.49 -3.58 29.44
C GLY A 224 -8.73 -3.15 27.97
N VAL A 225 -7.65 -3.03 27.22
CA VAL A 225 -7.63 -2.72 25.79
C VAL A 225 -7.48 -4.01 25.02
N LYS A 226 -8.48 -4.34 24.18
CA LYS A 226 -8.48 -5.57 23.36
C LYS A 226 -7.42 -5.51 22.26
N LEU A 227 -6.61 -6.55 22.18
CA LEU A 227 -5.67 -6.75 21.08
C LEU A 227 -6.30 -7.54 19.94
N SER A 228 -5.78 -7.35 18.73
CA SER A 228 -6.17 -8.06 17.51
C SER A 228 -4.95 -8.26 16.60
N SER A 229 -5.14 -8.87 15.44
CA SER A 229 -4.11 -8.93 14.40
C SER A 229 -3.75 -7.54 13.84
N GLU A 230 -4.68 -6.58 13.91
CA GLU A 230 -4.39 -5.18 13.65
C GLU A 230 -3.75 -4.56 14.90
N PRO A 231 -2.58 -3.90 14.77
CA PRO A 231 -1.90 -3.30 15.92
C PRO A 231 -2.75 -2.24 16.62
N LYS A 232 -2.78 -2.29 17.96
CA LYS A 232 -3.41 -1.28 18.80
C LYS A 232 -2.36 -0.35 19.36
N ASP A 233 -2.61 0.96 19.28
CA ASP A 233 -1.68 2.00 19.69
C ASP A 233 -1.78 2.29 21.20
N PHE A 234 -0.62 2.34 21.87
CA PHE A 234 -0.48 2.77 23.27
C PHE A 234 0.54 3.91 23.31
N CYS A 235 0.06 5.14 23.46
CA CYS A 235 0.90 6.32 23.46
C CYS A 235 1.30 6.72 24.87
N ILE A 236 2.60 6.88 25.11
CA ILE A 236 3.21 7.21 26.40
C ILE A 236 4.11 8.42 26.22
N VAL A 237 3.90 9.43 27.03
CA VAL A 237 4.71 10.65 27.02
C VAL A 237 5.98 10.43 27.85
N LEU A 238 7.14 10.67 27.27
CA LEU A 238 8.46 10.47 27.87
C LEU A 238 9.31 11.73 27.79
N PRO A 239 10.23 11.94 28.77
CA PRO A 239 11.16 13.05 28.72
C PRO A 239 12.13 12.91 27.53
N PRO A 240 12.56 14.04 26.92
CA PRO A 240 13.49 13.99 25.80
C PRO A 240 14.92 13.60 26.25
N GLY A 241 15.65 12.97 25.36
CA GLY A 241 17.03 12.50 25.55
C GLY A 241 17.14 11.01 25.67
N SER A 242 18.36 10.52 25.85
CA SER A 242 18.64 9.09 26.02
C SER A 242 18.14 8.59 27.36
N ILE A 243 17.27 7.59 27.34
CA ILE A 243 16.70 6.96 28.55
C ILE A 243 17.37 5.63 28.92
N GLY A 244 18.32 5.15 28.11
CA GLY A 244 18.98 3.85 28.29
C GLY A 244 18.14 2.69 27.76
N GLU A 245 18.40 1.49 28.29
CA GLU A 245 17.60 0.30 27.93
C GLU A 245 16.17 0.42 28.48
N LEU A 246 15.19 -0.01 27.69
CA LEU A 246 13.78 0.03 28.05
C LEU A 246 13.20 -1.38 28.17
N LYS A 247 12.67 -1.69 29.36
CA LYS A 247 11.92 -2.92 29.63
C LYS A 247 10.43 -2.62 29.69
N LEU A 248 9.64 -3.44 29.03
CA LEU A 248 8.19 -3.39 29.01
C LEU A 248 7.60 -4.57 29.78
N GLN A 249 6.62 -4.32 30.61
CA GLN A 249 5.80 -5.36 31.23
C GLN A 249 4.35 -5.12 30.89
N LEU A 250 3.67 -6.09 30.30
CA LEU A 250 2.25 -6.09 30.04
C LEU A 250 1.53 -6.94 31.10
N SER A 251 0.49 -6.40 31.68
CA SER A 251 -0.47 -7.15 32.51
C SER A 251 -1.67 -7.50 31.63
N LEU A 252 -1.93 -8.81 31.44
CA LEU A 252 -2.91 -9.32 30.49
C LEU A 252 -4.10 -9.96 31.18
N VAL A 253 -5.26 -9.86 30.55
CA VAL A 253 -6.49 -10.60 30.91
C VAL A 253 -6.98 -11.34 29.66
N SER A 254 -7.39 -12.60 29.83
CA SER A 254 -8.04 -13.40 28.79
C SER A 254 -9.27 -14.05 29.39
N ASP A 255 -10.41 -13.98 28.70
CA ASP A 255 -11.70 -14.52 29.16
C ASP A 255 -12.10 -14.06 30.58
N GLY A 256 -11.74 -12.81 30.94
CA GLY A 256 -12.04 -12.23 32.24
C GLY A 256 -11.17 -12.75 33.40
N THR A 257 -10.17 -13.57 33.13
CA THR A 257 -9.21 -14.07 34.12
C THR A 257 -7.82 -13.49 33.88
N ASP A 258 -7.02 -13.36 34.97
CA ASP A 258 -5.62 -12.92 34.86
C ASP A 258 -4.84 -13.92 33.97
N ALA A 259 -4.38 -13.43 32.83
CA ALA A 259 -3.59 -14.21 31.88
C ALA A 259 -2.08 -14.08 32.13
N GLY A 260 -1.70 -13.46 33.26
CA GLY A 260 -0.32 -13.30 33.69
C GLY A 260 0.35 -12.06 33.11
N LYS A 261 1.64 -11.96 33.41
CA LYS A 261 2.50 -10.83 33.01
C LYS A 261 3.46 -11.27 31.92
N LYS A 262 3.61 -10.45 30.90
CA LYS A 262 4.53 -10.65 29.80
C LYS A 262 5.58 -9.55 29.80
N ILE A 263 6.83 -9.88 29.50
CA ILE A 263 7.97 -8.95 29.50
C ILE A 263 8.65 -8.95 28.15
N TYR A 264 9.07 -7.76 27.74
CA TYR A 264 9.90 -7.51 26.57
C TYR A 264 11.00 -6.50 26.93
N SER A 265 12.23 -6.74 26.48
CA SER A 265 13.33 -5.79 26.64
C SER A 265 13.72 -5.26 25.26
N LEU A 266 13.68 -3.96 25.07
CA LEU A 266 14.18 -3.33 23.86
C LEU A 266 15.71 -3.29 23.92
N PRO A 267 16.39 -3.82 22.89
CA PRO A 267 17.85 -3.78 22.87
C PRO A 267 18.37 -2.37 22.57
N GLY A 268 19.45 -2.00 23.25
CA GLY A 268 20.14 -0.73 23.01
C GLY A 268 19.57 0.46 23.78
N SER A 269 20.24 1.59 23.67
CA SER A 269 19.80 2.84 24.29
C SER A 269 18.72 3.50 23.46
N ILE A 270 17.63 3.89 24.09
CA ILE A 270 16.51 4.57 23.47
C ILE A 270 16.67 6.09 23.62
N ASP A 271 16.59 6.80 22.50
CA ASP A 271 16.60 8.26 22.45
C ASP A 271 15.19 8.78 22.15
N ILE A 272 14.73 9.68 22.98
CA ILE A 272 13.43 10.35 22.82
C ILE A 272 13.68 11.77 22.30
N GLU A 273 13.19 12.05 21.12
CA GLU A 273 13.27 13.40 20.54
C GLU A 273 12.14 14.27 21.09
N ARG A 274 12.47 15.53 21.37
CA ARG A 274 11.47 16.53 21.76
C ARG A 274 10.52 16.75 20.58
N SER A 275 9.22 16.69 20.82
CA SER A 275 8.16 16.74 19.80
C SER A 275 8.16 15.57 18.79
N GLY A 276 9.04 14.59 18.96
CA GLY A 276 9.11 13.39 18.11
C GLY A 276 8.17 12.29 18.58
N ILE A 277 7.83 11.37 17.68
CA ILE A 277 7.12 10.11 17.98
C ILE A 277 8.07 8.95 17.71
N LEU A 278 8.46 8.26 18.76
CA LEU A 278 9.15 6.98 18.64
C LEU A 278 8.12 5.88 18.46
N ASN A 279 8.04 5.30 17.27
CA ASN A 279 7.16 4.17 16.99
C ASN A 279 7.88 2.85 17.28
N ILE A 280 7.24 1.97 18.05
CA ILE A 280 7.72 0.64 18.38
C ILE A 280 6.62 -0.36 18.06
N ASP A 281 6.81 -1.12 16.99
CA ASP A 281 5.87 -2.16 16.56
C ASP A 281 6.22 -3.47 17.26
N LEU A 282 5.24 -4.04 17.96
CA LEU A 282 5.41 -5.24 18.78
C LEU A 282 4.26 -6.21 18.53
N ASP A 283 4.57 -7.48 18.38
CA ASP A 283 3.59 -8.54 18.50
C ASP A 283 3.65 -9.14 19.91
N LEU A 284 2.50 -9.55 20.46
CA LEU A 284 2.45 -10.18 21.78
C LEU A 284 3.33 -11.45 21.86
N ALA A 285 3.54 -12.11 20.73
CA ALA A 285 4.43 -13.25 20.64
C ALA A 285 5.92 -12.92 20.93
N GLN A 286 6.32 -11.65 20.80
CA GLN A 286 7.68 -11.20 21.13
C GLN A 286 7.92 -11.11 22.64
N PHE A 287 6.85 -11.11 23.44
CA PHE A 287 6.92 -11.00 24.89
C PHE A 287 7.05 -12.39 25.52
N ARG A 288 8.08 -12.64 26.34
CA ARG A 288 8.18 -13.84 27.15
C ARG A 288 7.30 -13.75 28.41
N SER A 289 6.89 -14.89 28.94
CA SER A 289 6.22 -14.91 30.24
C SER A 289 7.15 -14.44 31.33
N ALA A 290 6.68 -13.57 32.24
CA ALA A 290 7.47 -13.09 33.35
C ALA A 290 7.66 -14.19 34.39
N GLY A 291 8.92 -14.53 34.70
CA GLY A 291 9.25 -15.28 35.89
C GLY A 291 9.10 -14.41 37.16
N ILE A 292 9.13 -15.02 38.31
CA ILE A 292 8.96 -14.32 39.61
C ILE A 292 10.01 -13.20 39.76
N ASP A 293 11.22 -13.41 39.23
CA ASP A 293 12.33 -12.46 39.32
C ASP A 293 12.28 -11.35 38.27
N ASP A 294 11.44 -11.48 37.26
CA ASP A 294 11.26 -10.50 36.17
C ASP A 294 10.25 -9.41 36.51
N ILE A 295 9.42 -9.62 37.55
CA ILE A 295 8.33 -8.70 37.90
C ILE A 295 8.93 -7.38 38.39
N ILE A 296 8.57 -6.28 37.75
CA ILE A 296 8.95 -4.92 38.16
C ILE A 296 8.22 -4.60 39.47
N ARG A 297 8.93 -4.73 40.61
CA ARG A 297 8.41 -4.49 41.96
C ARG A 297 8.99 -3.23 42.58
N GLU A 298 8.19 -2.60 43.42
CA GLU A 298 8.59 -1.59 44.37
C GLU A 298 8.70 -2.27 45.74
N ASN A 299 9.93 -2.56 46.24
CA ASN A 299 10.34 -3.01 47.58
C ASN A 299 9.58 -4.17 48.28
N ASP A 300 10.30 -5.21 48.73
CA ASP A 300 10.11 -5.87 50.06
C ASP A 300 11.20 -6.92 50.41
N GLU A 301 11.51 -7.05 51.69
CA GLU A 301 12.46 -7.99 52.30
C GLU A 301 11.78 -8.91 53.32
N SER A 302 12.16 -10.21 53.44
CA SER A 302 12.28 -11.01 54.65
C SER A 302 12.52 -12.54 54.46
N ALA A 303 13.08 -13.13 55.26
CA ALA A 303 13.68 -14.23 56.11
C ALA A 303 13.67 -15.72 55.66
N ILE A 304 14.74 -16.54 55.88
CA ILE A 304 15.22 -17.82 55.31
C ILE A 304 15.46 -18.94 56.30
N THR A 305 15.29 -20.25 55.97
CA THR A 305 15.79 -21.43 56.66
C THR A 305 16.25 -22.55 55.68
N GLY A 306 17.59 -22.72 55.52
CA GLY A 306 18.30 -23.73 54.69
C GLY A 306 19.56 -23.15 54.06
N LEU A 307 20.56 -24.01 53.74
CA LEU A 307 21.78 -23.63 53.00
C LEU A 307 21.69 -24.20 51.57
N GLU A 308 21.57 -23.30 50.57
CA GLU A 308 21.54 -23.71 49.19
C GLU A 308 22.58 -22.92 48.38
N TYR A 309 23.33 -23.60 47.50
CA TYR A 309 24.28 -22.95 46.61
C TYR A 309 23.65 -22.75 45.24
N ARG A 310 23.59 -21.52 44.79
CA ARG A 310 23.17 -21.15 43.42
C ARG A 310 24.40 -20.73 42.64
N PHE A 311 24.66 -21.41 41.53
CA PHE A 311 25.76 -21.07 40.62
C PHE A 311 25.26 -21.10 39.18
N GLU A 312 25.14 -19.94 38.53
CA GLU A 312 24.58 -19.79 37.21
C GLU A 312 25.36 -18.72 36.44
N THR A 313 25.36 -18.85 35.13
CA THR A 313 25.77 -17.82 34.19
C THR A 313 24.51 -17.31 33.43
N ASP A 314 24.46 -16.05 33.08
CA ASP A 314 23.34 -15.47 32.32
C ASP A 314 23.21 -16.03 30.90
N ARG A 315 24.26 -16.74 30.45
CA ARG A 315 24.27 -17.35 29.11
C ARG A 315 25.21 -18.60 29.13
N SER A 316 24.92 -19.51 28.20
CA SER A 316 25.75 -20.70 27.94
C SER A 316 26.66 -20.52 26.72
N ARG A 317 26.38 -19.49 25.88
CA ARG A 317 27.15 -19.19 24.69
C ARG A 317 27.30 -17.69 24.50
N VAL A 318 28.45 -17.28 24.00
CA VAL A 318 28.76 -15.93 23.53
C VAL A 318 29.10 -16.03 22.06
N GLU A 319 28.37 -15.32 21.23
CA GLU A 319 28.67 -15.14 19.83
C GLU A 319 29.38 -13.80 19.65
N SER A 320 30.50 -13.81 18.96
CA SER A 320 31.18 -12.64 18.45
C SER A 320 31.38 -12.79 16.95
N PHE A 321 31.64 -11.69 16.30
CA PHE A 321 31.82 -11.68 14.86
C PHE A 321 33.20 -11.18 14.49
N ARG A 322 33.50 -11.11 13.18
CA ARG A 322 34.81 -10.75 12.67
C ARG A 322 35.41 -9.50 13.33
N ASP A 323 34.59 -8.45 13.50
CA ASP A 323 35.04 -7.17 14.05
C ASP A 323 35.35 -7.22 15.56
N GLY A 324 35.17 -8.38 16.16
CA GLY A 324 35.34 -8.56 17.60
C GLY A 324 34.21 -7.93 18.40
N GLY A 325 34.52 -7.46 19.58
CA GLY A 325 33.60 -6.73 20.44
C GLY A 325 33.82 -6.91 21.93
N ASN A 326 33.21 -6.05 22.69
CA ASN A 326 33.22 -6.05 24.13
C ASN A 326 31.93 -6.67 24.66
N GLY A 327 32.03 -7.39 25.77
CA GLY A 327 30.83 -7.91 26.40
C GLY A 327 31.05 -8.23 27.86
N LYS A 328 29.96 -8.70 28.45
CA LYS A 328 29.94 -9.07 29.88
C LYS A 328 29.18 -10.36 30.07
N ILE A 329 29.71 -11.27 30.88
CA ILE A 329 29.04 -12.47 31.33
C ILE A 329 28.71 -12.27 32.80
N ASN A 330 27.43 -12.27 33.15
CA ASN A 330 27.02 -12.16 34.54
C ASN A 330 26.99 -13.55 35.20
N ILE A 331 27.53 -13.63 36.43
CA ILE A 331 27.66 -14.83 37.18
C ILE A 331 26.90 -14.67 38.48
N THR A 332 25.95 -15.55 38.72
CA THR A 332 25.27 -15.65 40.01
C THR A 332 25.98 -16.71 40.82
N SER A 333 26.76 -16.32 41.80
CA SER A 333 27.49 -17.22 42.70
C SER A 333 27.09 -16.91 44.15
N LEU A 334 26.04 -17.57 44.62
CA LEU A 334 25.44 -17.31 45.92
C LEU A 334 25.38 -18.56 46.79
N SER A 335 25.48 -18.36 48.11
CA SER A 335 24.98 -19.28 49.10
C SER A 335 23.83 -18.63 49.84
N SER A 336 22.72 -19.29 49.91
CA SER A 336 21.51 -18.81 50.60
C SER A 336 21.32 -19.56 51.91
N ASN A 337 21.24 -18.81 53.02
CA ASN A 337 20.90 -19.37 54.34
C ASN A 337 19.43 -19.01 54.65
N THR A 338 18.64 -20.01 54.99
CA THR A 338 17.25 -19.85 55.40
C THR A 338 17.16 -19.81 56.92
N PHE A 339 16.44 -18.89 57.55
CA PHE A 339 16.21 -18.74 58.99
C PHE A 339 14.76 -19.13 59.38
N SER A 340 14.50 -19.40 60.65
CA SER A 340 13.23 -19.95 61.18
C SER A 340 12.05 -18.99 61.23
N ASP A 341 12.22 -17.73 60.84
CA ASP A 341 11.16 -16.72 60.70
C ASP A 341 10.85 -16.38 59.27
N GLY A 342 11.47 -17.09 58.31
CA GLY A 342 11.26 -16.98 56.88
C GLY A 342 12.19 -15.98 56.16
N ALA A 343 13.29 -15.40 56.71
CA ALA A 343 14.18 -14.45 56.03
C ALA A 343 15.42 -15.12 55.41
N GLY A 344 15.86 -14.69 54.25
CA GLY A 344 17.04 -15.20 53.58
C GLY A 344 18.10 -14.11 53.37
N LYS A 345 19.32 -14.44 53.59
CA LYS A 345 20.40 -13.56 53.21
C LYS A 345 21.33 -14.33 52.28
N ASP A 346 21.34 -13.85 51.04
CA ASP A 346 22.29 -14.34 50.05
C ASP A 346 23.68 -13.79 50.33
N ARG A 347 24.68 -14.65 50.26
CA ARG A 347 26.09 -14.29 50.36
C ARG A 347 26.77 -14.63 49.03
N ASN A 348 27.53 -13.69 48.50
CA ASN A 348 28.38 -13.95 47.35
C ASN A 348 29.46 -15.00 47.72
N VAL A 349 29.66 -15.96 46.87
CA VAL A 349 30.67 -17.03 46.98
C VAL A 349 31.71 -16.84 45.89
N SER A 350 32.98 -16.92 46.23
CA SER A 350 34.09 -16.81 45.28
C SER A 350 34.05 -17.91 44.24
N TRP A 351 34.52 -17.58 43.07
CA TRP A 351 34.61 -18.48 41.94
C TRP A 351 35.87 -18.19 41.11
N LYS A 352 36.28 -19.15 40.31
CA LYS A 352 37.43 -19.05 39.39
C LYS A 352 37.05 -19.47 38.00
N MET A 353 37.87 -19.14 37.00
CA MET A 353 37.68 -19.48 35.61
C MET A 353 38.91 -20.14 35.00
N ASP A 354 38.65 -21.04 34.04
CA ASP A 354 39.64 -21.72 33.25
C ASP A 354 39.17 -21.70 31.77
N PHE A 355 40.14 -21.81 30.86
CA PHE A 355 39.88 -21.72 29.41
C PHE A 355 40.32 -23.02 28.71
N SER A 356 39.61 -23.38 27.65
CA SER A 356 39.96 -24.46 26.74
C SER A 356 39.76 -24.06 25.30
N ILE A 357 40.79 -24.21 24.48
CA ILE A 357 40.77 -23.98 23.02
C ILE A 357 40.73 -25.28 22.22
N ASP A 358 40.74 -26.44 22.90
CA ASP A 358 40.72 -27.77 22.34
C ASP A 358 39.44 -28.54 22.69
N LYS A 359 38.34 -27.85 22.72
CA LYS A 359 37.00 -28.38 23.00
C LYS A 359 36.84 -29.09 24.33
N GLY A 360 37.57 -28.65 25.32
CA GLY A 360 37.49 -29.16 26.69
C GLY A 360 38.46 -30.30 27.01
N ALA A 361 39.39 -30.67 26.11
CA ALA A 361 40.40 -31.68 26.35
C ALA A 361 41.43 -31.21 27.38
N THR A 362 41.85 -29.94 27.30
CA THR A 362 42.75 -29.34 28.32
C THR A 362 42.17 -27.99 28.82
N TRP A 363 42.51 -27.65 30.07
CA TRP A 363 42.02 -26.43 30.73
C TRP A 363 43.16 -25.63 31.33
N ASN A 364 43.28 -24.35 30.98
CA ASN A 364 44.34 -23.46 31.46
C ASN A 364 43.73 -22.21 32.11
N ALA A 365 44.40 -21.68 33.13
CA ALA A 365 43.99 -20.44 33.78
C ALA A 365 44.40 -19.15 33.01
N GLU A 366 45.30 -19.31 32.03
CA GLU A 366 45.76 -18.17 31.19
C GLU A 366 44.74 -17.85 30.12
N THR A 367 44.43 -16.54 29.95
CA THR A 367 43.53 -16.03 28.92
C THR A 367 44.10 -16.33 27.53
N PRO A 368 43.36 -17.03 26.67
CA PRO A 368 43.79 -17.36 25.31
C PRO A 368 43.96 -16.09 24.45
N GLU A 369 44.77 -16.18 23.40
CA GLU A 369 44.96 -15.13 22.37
C GLU A 369 43.68 -14.72 21.64
N MET A 370 42.59 -15.44 21.80
CA MET A 370 41.26 -15.09 21.30
C MET A 370 40.74 -13.82 21.96
N PHE A 371 41.24 -13.43 23.11
CA PHE A 371 40.77 -12.25 23.86
C PHE A 371 41.92 -11.24 24.02
N ASP A 372 41.66 -9.97 23.77
CA ASP A 372 42.52 -8.88 24.21
C ASP A 372 42.47 -8.71 25.73
N SER A 373 41.30 -8.97 26.29
CA SER A 373 41.10 -9.02 27.76
C SER A 373 39.91 -9.91 28.12
N PHE A 374 40.04 -10.60 29.25
CA PHE A 374 39.00 -11.40 29.87
C PHE A 374 39.17 -11.30 31.37
N VAL A 375 38.50 -10.33 32.00
CA VAL A 375 38.82 -9.93 33.36
C VAL A 375 37.59 -9.90 34.27
N LEU A 376 37.80 -10.18 35.54
CA LEU A 376 36.80 -10.04 36.58
C LEU A 376 36.41 -8.56 36.70
N ALA A 377 35.15 -8.25 36.59
CA ALA A 377 34.66 -6.90 36.79
C ALA A 377 34.75 -6.48 38.28
N GLY A 378 34.76 -5.15 38.50
CA GLY A 378 34.87 -4.60 39.84
C GLY A 378 33.70 -4.93 40.78
N ASP A 379 32.59 -5.46 40.23
CA ASP A 379 31.42 -5.93 40.99
C ASP A 379 31.62 -7.36 41.61
N GLY A 380 32.65 -8.11 41.19
CA GLY A 380 32.94 -9.48 41.61
C GLY A 380 31.95 -10.53 41.14
N ASN A 381 30.90 -10.12 40.42
CA ASN A 381 29.79 -10.98 39.97
C ASN A 381 29.70 -11.10 38.46
N SER A 382 30.69 -10.59 37.75
CA SER A 382 30.69 -10.64 36.28
C SER A 382 32.10 -10.63 35.73
N VAL A 383 32.22 -11.04 34.48
CA VAL A 383 33.45 -11.00 33.70
C VAL A 383 33.23 -10.11 32.51
N GLU A 384 34.13 -9.17 32.30
CA GLU A 384 34.19 -8.34 31.10
C GLU A 384 35.24 -8.91 30.15
N TYR A 385 34.89 -8.98 28.89
CA TYR A 385 35.77 -9.48 27.84
C TYR A 385 35.87 -8.51 26.66
N ASN A 386 36.99 -8.53 25.97
CA ASN A 386 37.23 -7.90 24.70
C ASN A 386 37.80 -8.94 23.74
N ILE A 387 37.07 -9.13 22.61
CA ILE A 387 37.47 -10.02 21.52
C ILE A 387 37.95 -9.14 20.37
N PRO A 388 39.22 -9.28 19.94
CA PRO A 388 39.77 -8.48 18.85
C PRO A 388 39.19 -8.89 17.49
N GLU A 389 39.33 -8.01 16.48
CA GLU A 389 39.04 -8.30 15.09
C GLU A 389 39.88 -9.51 14.62
N PHE A 390 39.24 -10.46 13.92
CA PHE A 390 39.93 -11.62 13.39
C PHE A 390 39.26 -12.22 12.17
N ASP A 391 40.04 -12.60 11.18
CA ASP A 391 39.55 -13.01 9.85
C ASP A 391 39.16 -14.49 9.73
N THR A 392 39.37 -15.29 10.77
CA THR A 392 39.01 -16.72 10.79
C THR A 392 38.17 -17.07 11.99
N ASP A 393 37.39 -18.14 11.87
CA ASP A 393 36.58 -18.62 12.98
C ASP A 393 37.44 -19.13 14.14
N ARG A 394 37.06 -18.76 15.36
CA ARG A 394 37.73 -19.19 16.59
C ARG A 394 36.69 -19.61 17.62
N GLU A 395 37.09 -20.49 18.52
CA GLU A 395 36.26 -21.00 19.60
C GLU A 395 37.06 -21.19 20.86
N CYS A 396 36.46 -20.83 22.01
CA CYS A 396 37.00 -21.09 23.33
C CYS A 396 35.89 -21.53 24.29
N LEU A 397 36.14 -22.52 25.12
CA LEU A 397 35.28 -22.83 26.25
C LEU A 397 35.82 -22.14 27.50
N VAL A 398 34.94 -21.41 28.22
CA VAL A 398 35.25 -20.79 29.50
C VAL A 398 34.49 -21.52 30.58
N ARG A 399 35.21 -22.17 31.51
CA ARG A 399 34.62 -22.85 32.64
C ARG A 399 34.71 -22.00 33.89
N PHE A 400 33.59 -21.70 34.49
CA PHE A 400 33.48 -21.05 35.78
C PHE A 400 33.25 -22.12 36.86
N THR A 401 33.95 -22.03 37.96
CA THR A 401 33.89 -22.99 39.08
C THR A 401 33.66 -22.23 40.40
N GLN A 402 32.55 -22.50 41.06
CA GLN A 402 32.28 -21.98 42.41
C GLN A 402 33.15 -22.70 43.45
N GLU A 403 33.96 -21.97 44.17
CA GLU A 403 35.00 -22.57 44.97
C GLU A 403 34.47 -23.38 46.19
N GLU A 404 33.41 -22.89 46.85
CA GLU A 404 32.85 -23.57 48.01
C GLU A 404 32.05 -24.84 47.66
N SER A 405 31.28 -24.83 46.59
CA SER A 405 30.44 -25.97 46.20
C SER A 405 31.05 -26.89 45.14
N GLY A 406 32.08 -26.42 44.45
CA GLY A 406 32.63 -27.12 43.29
C GLY A 406 31.71 -27.13 42.06
N LYS A 407 30.57 -26.47 42.11
CA LYS A 407 29.66 -26.37 40.94
C LYS A 407 30.34 -25.66 39.79
N THR A 408 30.15 -26.16 38.59
CA THR A 408 30.74 -25.59 37.36
C THR A 408 29.66 -25.13 36.39
N ARG A 409 29.99 -24.09 35.61
CA ARG A 409 29.27 -23.68 34.42
C ARG A 409 30.28 -23.42 33.31
N THR A 410 29.93 -23.86 32.11
CA THR A 410 30.79 -23.65 30.94
C THR A 410 30.05 -22.75 29.98
N VAL A 411 30.72 -21.69 29.53
CA VAL A 411 30.25 -20.78 28.48
C VAL A 411 31.12 -21.02 27.25
N ARG A 412 30.51 -21.26 26.12
CA ARG A 412 31.19 -21.40 24.84
C ARG A 412 31.29 -20.03 24.19
N VAL A 413 32.46 -19.54 23.88
CA VAL A 413 32.73 -18.31 23.18
C VAL A 413 33.14 -18.65 21.74
N ILE A 414 32.39 -18.15 20.78
CA ILE A 414 32.60 -18.39 19.36
C ILE A 414 32.78 -17.05 18.66
N GLN A 415 33.83 -16.91 17.88
CA GLN A 415 33.98 -15.80 16.95
C GLN A 415 33.84 -16.32 15.52
N LEU A 416 32.82 -15.78 14.81
CA LEU A 416 32.50 -16.14 13.44
C LEU A 416 33.07 -15.10 12.51
N SER A 417 33.82 -15.50 11.51
CA SER A 417 34.42 -14.59 10.52
C SER A 417 33.43 -14.15 9.44
N ASN A 418 32.34 -14.89 9.26
CA ASN A 418 31.38 -14.63 8.22
C ASN A 418 29.99 -15.16 8.60
N ALA A 419 29.09 -14.27 8.95
CA ALA A 419 27.76 -14.64 9.45
C ALA A 419 26.63 -13.70 9.00
N ILE A 420 25.42 -14.26 8.93
CA ILE A 420 24.16 -13.54 8.75
C ILE A 420 23.28 -13.83 9.95
N ILE A 421 22.72 -12.78 10.57
CA ILE A 421 21.74 -12.96 11.64
C ILE A 421 20.34 -12.80 11.04
N ALA A 422 19.52 -13.82 11.19
CA ALA A 422 18.12 -13.81 10.81
C ALA A 422 17.23 -13.79 12.05
N GLU A 423 16.29 -12.84 12.11
CA GLU A 423 15.32 -12.73 13.20
C GLU A 423 13.95 -13.26 12.77
N TYR A 424 13.35 -14.07 13.61
CA TYR A 424 12.07 -14.73 13.39
C TYR A 424 11.10 -14.37 14.49
N LEU A 425 9.83 -14.17 14.13
CA LEU A 425 8.75 -13.99 15.10
C LEU A 425 7.94 -15.28 15.19
N VAL A 426 8.00 -15.95 16.32
CA VAL A 426 7.34 -17.23 16.58
C VAL A 426 6.08 -16.98 17.41
N ALA A 427 4.90 -17.21 16.82
CA ALA A 427 3.63 -17.08 17.50
C ALA A 427 3.15 -18.39 18.16
N ASP A 428 3.62 -19.53 17.67
CA ASP A 428 3.27 -20.87 18.16
C ASP A 428 4.53 -21.74 18.19
N PRO A 429 5.09 -22.01 19.37
CA PRO A 429 6.32 -22.81 19.51
C PRO A 429 6.11 -24.30 19.19
N SER A 430 4.88 -24.75 18.98
CA SER A 430 4.62 -26.12 18.52
C SER A 430 4.93 -26.34 17.04
N GLN A 431 5.07 -25.25 16.26
CA GLN A 431 5.32 -25.30 14.82
C GLN A 431 6.81 -25.27 14.49
N GLU A 432 7.18 -25.93 13.40
CA GLU A 432 8.50 -25.80 12.83
C GLU A 432 8.59 -24.51 12.01
N VAL A 433 9.60 -23.69 12.30
CA VAL A 433 9.87 -22.45 11.61
C VAL A 433 10.87 -22.74 10.49
N PRO A 434 10.56 -22.43 9.23
CA PRO A 434 11.54 -22.50 8.17
C PRO A 434 12.59 -21.41 8.36
N ILE A 435 13.85 -21.78 8.36
CA ILE A 435 14.97 -20.89 8.67
C ILE A 435 15.58 -20.32 7.39
N CYS A 436 16.04 -21.18 6.52
CA CYS A 436 16.61 -20.77 5.24
C CYS A 436 16.52 -21.88 4.21
N THR A 437 16.65 -21.49 2.93
CA THR A 437 16.96 -22.40 1.83
C THR A 437 18.33 -22.01 1.30
N SER A 438 19.29 -22.91 1.29
CA SER A 438 20.62 -22.56 0.83
C SER A 438 21.27 -23.66 0.03
N HIS A 439 22.21 -23.27 -0.83
CA HIS A 439 23.28 -24.14 -1.27
C HIS A 439 24.08 -24.53 -0.04
N LEU A 440 24.20 -25.83 0.20
CA LEU A 440 24.98 -26.36 1.32
C LEU A 440 26.45 -25.95 1.28
N ASP A 441 26.97 -25.68 0.06
CA ASP A 441 28.34 -25.21 -0.12
C ASP A 441 28.62 -23.84 0.48
N ASN A 442 27.55 -23.03 0.72
CA ASN A 442 27.67 -21.69 1.28
C ASN A 442 27.58 -21.66 2.80
N LEU A 443 26.98 -22.68 3.43
CA LEU A 443 26.75 -22.73 4.87
C LEU A 443 27.71 -23.71 5.56
N LYS A 444 28.31 -23.28 6.68
CA LYS A 444 29.08 -24.08 7.60
C LYS A 444 28.25 -24.61 8.76
N GLY A 445 27.24 -23.85 9.14
CA GLY A 445 26.29 -24.21 10.20
C GLY A 445 25.24 -23.15 10.46
N ILE A 446 24.31 -23.48 11.35
CA ILE A 446 23.30 -22.55 11.87
C ILE A 446 23.32 -22.66 13.39
N LEU A 447 23.46 -21.52 14.06
CA LEU A 447 23.38 -21.41 15.52
C LEU A 447 22.05 -20.74 15.89
N TYR A 448 21.30 -21.30 16.83
CA TYR A 448 20.05 -20.79 17.32
C TYR A 448 20.20 -20.16 18.71
N ASP A 449 19.37 -19.17 19.03
CA ASP A 449 19.39 -18.46 20.31
C ASP A 449 18.91 -19.33 21.50
N ASP A 450 18.27 -20.48 21.25
CA ASP A 450 17.92 -21.46 22.26
C ASP A 450 19.12 -22.38 22.66
N GLY A 451 20.29 -22.10 22.07
CA GLY A 451 21.51 -22.81 22.36
C GLY A 451 21.76 -24.06 21.50
N THR A 452 20.81 -24.43 20.67
CA THR A 452 20.99 -25.53 19.70
C THR A 452 21.77 -25.06 18.47
N GLU A 453 22.34 -26.01 17.73
CA GLU A 453 23.09 -25.74 16.51
C GLU A 453 23.03 -26.90 15.53
N ILE A 454 23.23 -26.55 14.24
CA ILE A 454 23.44 -27.54 13.16
C ILE A 454 24.77 -27.18 12.51
N SER A 455 25.67 -28.18 12.44
CA SER A 455 26.92 -28.07 11.68
C SER A 455 26.82 -28.94 10.43
N PHE A 456 27.35 -28.45 9.32
CA PHE A 456 27.36 -29.17 8.05
C PHE A 456 28.77 -29.70 7.81
N GLU A 457 28.89 -31.03 7.74
CA GLU A 457 30.06 -31.66 7.12
C GLU A 457 29.77 -31.82 5.63
N TYR A 458 30.72 -31.43 4.78
CA TYR A 458 30.61 -31.53 3.34
C TYR A 458 30.28 -32.97 2.93
N ASN A 459 29.14 -33.19 2.28
CA ASN A 459 28.68 -34.48 1.81
C ASN A 459 28.23 -34.39 0.36
N GLU A 460 28.98 -35.00 -0.57
CA GLU A 460 28.81 -34.88 -2.04
C GLU A 460 27.45 -35.35 -2.60
N TYR A 461 26.56 -35.91 -1.76
CA TYR A 461 25.30 -36.50 -2.20
C TYR A 461 24.04 -35.72 -1.84
N LEU A 462 24.15 -34.48 -1.33
CA LEU A 462 22.98 -33.70 -0.97
C LEU A 462 22.51 -32.82 -2.15
N SER A 463 21.18 -32.69 -2.31
CA SER A 463 20.58 -31.75 -3.27
C SER A 463 21.18 -30.34 -3.15
N PRO A 464 21.46 -29.62 -4.23
CA PRO A 464 22.09 -28.30 -4.18
C PRO A 464 21.30 -27.28 -3.37
N TYR A 465 19.99 -27.48 -3.18
CA TYR A 465 19.15 -26.65 -2.31
C TYR A 465 18.49 -27.49 -1.25
N LYS A 466 18.73 -27.19 0.02
CA LYS A 466 18.09 -27.80 1.18
C LYS A 466 17.42 -26.73 2.01
N SER A 467 16.19 -27.01 2.43
CA SER A 467 15.45 -26.19 3.36
C SER A 467 15.72 -26.65 4.79
N PHE A 468 15.99 -25.70 5.68
CA PHE A 468 16.26 -25.92 7.08
C PHE A 468 15.08 -25.42 7.91
N TYR A 469 14.71 -26.21 8.90
CA TYR A 469 13.62 -25.93 9.83
C TYR A 469 14.11 -26.03 11.26
N HIS A 470 13.54 -25.20 12.14
CA HIS A 470 13.81 -25.27 13.57
C HIS A 470 12.53 -25.09 14.37
N ARG A 471 12.45 -25.72 15.54
CA ARG A 471 11.34 -25.57 16.48
C ARG A 471 11.86 -24.85 17.73
N PHE A 472 11.54 -23.57 17.81
CA PHE A 472 11.83 -22.77 19.00
C PHE A 472 10.91 -23.16 20.16
N GLN A 473 11.44 -23.14 21.38
CA GLN A 473 10.73 -23.61 22.57
C GLN A 473 9.79 -22.57 23.19
N THR A 474 9.89 -21.32 22.78
CA THR A 474 9.12 -20.18 23.33
C THR A 474 8.49 -19.36 22.22
N GLU A 475 7.40 -18.64 22.56
CA GLU A 475 6.88 -17.57 21.73
C GLU A 475 7.80 -16.35 21.77
N GLY A 476 7.85 -15.57 20.72
CA GLY A 476 8.58 -14.30 20.69
C GLY A 476 9.55 -14.17 19.54
N LYS A 477 10.46 -13.21 19.67
CA LYS A 477 11.56 -13.03 18.73
C LYS A 477 12.65 -14.05 19.01
N HIS A 478 13.10 -14.70 17.95
CA HIS A 478 14.19 -15.64 17.96
C HIS A 478 15.22 -15.31 16.89
N LYS A 479 16.45 -15.74 17.12
CA LYS A 479 17.57 -15.52 16.19
C LYS A 479 18.15 -16.83 15.71
N ALA A 480 18.47 -16.87 14.43
CA ALA A 480 19.35 -17.86 13.85
C ALA A 480 20.56 -17.14 13.23
N ILE A 481 21.74 -17.60 13.56
CA ILE A 481 22.99 -17.13 12.98
C ILE A 481 23.38 -18.13 11.90
N LEU A 482 23.30 -17.71 10.64
CA LEU A 482 23.73 -18.47 9.49
C LEU A 482 25.23 -18.28 9.33
N TRP A 483 25.99 -19.31 9.62
CA TRP A 483 27.45 -19.30 9.55
C TRP A 483 27.87 -19.70 8.16
N LEU A 484 28.50 -18.80 7.42
CA LEU A 484 28.88 -19.00 6.03
C LEU A 484 30.30 -19.50 5.88
N ASN A 485 30.54 -20.25 4.82
CA ASN A 485 31.87 -20.59 4.37
C ASN A 485 32.65 -19.33 3.94
N HIS A 486 33.96 -19.33 4.16
CA HIS A 486 34.84 -18.21 3.80
C HIS A 486 34.99 -18.00 2.29
N ASP A 487 34.60 -18.95 1.47
CA ASP A 487 34.62 -18.92 0.02
C ASP A 487 33.22 -18.89 -0.62
N ALA A 488 32.18 -18.61 0.17
CA ALA A 488 30.80 -18.43 -0.31
C ALA A 488 30.74 -17.35 -1.41
N LYS A 489 30.20 -17.70 -2.57
CA LYS A 489 30.15 -16.82 -3.75
C LYS A 489 28.77 -16.27 -4.06
N THR A 490 27.74 -16.87 -3.50
CA THR A 490 26.35 -16.45 -3.76
C THR A 490 25.52 -16.47 -2.48
N LEU A 491 24.49 -15.66 -2.47
CA LEU A 491 23.41 -15.73 -1.47
C LEU A 491 22.07 -16.09 -2.14
N ASP A 492 22.14 -16.75 -3.30
CA ASP A 492 20.98 -17.09 -4.10
C ASP A 492 19.96 -17.86 -3.28
N ARG A 493 18.74 -17.36 -3.26
CA ARG A 493 17.56 -17.98 -2.64
C ARG A 493 17.71 -18.28 -1.14
N LEU A 494 18.61 -17.57 -0.45
CA LEU A 494 18.92 -17.85 0.95
C LEU A 494 17.69 -17.83 1.86
N MET A 495 16.82 -16.83 1.70
CA MET A 495 15.59 -16.69 2.48
C MET A 495 14.34 -16.79 1.59
N GLN A 496 14.50 -17.22 0.34
CA GLN A 496 13.39 -17.29 -0.61
C GLN A 496 12.23 -18.10 -0.03
N ASP A 497 11.07 -17.50 0.03
CA ASP A 497 9.84 -18.22 0.30
C ASP A 497 9.35 -18.91 -0.98
N ASN A 498 9.69 -20.17 -1.13
CA ASN A 498 8.98 -20.98 -2.09
C ASN A 498 7.65 -21.42 -1.47
N ARG A 499 6.62 -21.63 -2.27
CA ARG A 499 5.24 -21.96 -1.85
C ARG A 499 5.10 -23.11 -0.84
N TYR A 500 6.21 -23.76 -0.47
CA TYR A 500 6.27 -24.89 0.44
C TYR A 500 6.93 -24.53 1.78
N MET A 501 7.70 -23.43 1.87
CA MET A 501 8.50 -23.09 3.05
C MET A 501 7.80 -22.20 4.05
N GLU A 502 6.87 -21.33 3.58
CA GLU A 502 6.13 -20.37 4.42
C GLU A 502 7.04 -19.46 5.31
N THR A 503 8.30 -19.23 4.91
CA THR A 503 9.24 -18.31 5.59
C THR A 503 8.67 -16.91 5.77
N HIS A 504 7.79 -16.50 4.84
CA HIS A 504 7.08 -15.24 4.88
C HIS A 504 6.27 -14.99 6.16
N LYS A 505 5.95 -16.04 6.92
CA LYS A 505 5.18 -15.94 8.17
C LYS A 505 6.03 -15.58 9.39
N TYR A 506 7.33 -15.78 9.33
CA TYR A 506 8.18 -15.78 10.52
C TYR A 506 9.35 -14.80 10.44
N LEU A 507 10.03 -14.69 9.30
CA LEU A 507 11.22 -13.86 9.13
C LEU A 507 10.86 -12.37 9.19
N ILE A 508 11.41 -11.65 10.18
CA ILE A 508 11.15 -10.24 10.43
C ILE A 508 12.34 -9.32 10.23
N GLY A 509 13.55 -9.84 10.28
CA GLY A 509 14.76 -9.04 10.15
C GLY A 509 15.97 -9.84 9.68
N ILE A 510 16.86 -9.17 8.98
CA ILE A 510 18.15 -9.69 8.52
C ILE A 510 19.23 -8.69 8.86
N ASP A 511 20.32 -9.21 9.46
CA ASP A 511 21.51 -8.44 9.70
C ASP A 511 22.70 -9.06 8.93
N LEU A 512 23.14 -8.33 7.92
CA LEU A 512 24.29 -8.66 7.07
C LEU A 512 25.57 -7.95 7.53
N SER A 513 25.53 -7.19 8.64
CA SER A 513 26.67 -6.36 9.10
C SER A 513 27.93 -7.17 9.41
N HIS A 514 27.76 -8.47 9.67
CA HIS A 514 28.83 -9.40 10.00
C HIS A 514 29.34 -10.22 8.80
N LEU A 515 28.89 -9.87 7.57
CA LEU A 515 29.45 -10.47 6.37
C LEU A 515 30.86 -9.96 6.12
N ASN A 516 31.78 -10.89 5.92
CA ASN A 516 33.09 -10.56 5.36
C ASN A 516 32.95 -10.08 3.90
N PRO A 517 33.79 -9.19 3.39
CA PRO A 517 33.79 -8.78 1.98
C PRO A 517 34.17 -9.95 1.06
N LEU A 518 33.29 -10.93 0.93
CA LEU A 518 33.41 -12.03 -0.01
C LEU A 518 33.12 -11.58 -1.43
N PRO A 519 33.76 -12.17 -2.44
CA PRO A 519 33.54 -11.79 -3.84
C PRO A 519 32.21 -12.41 -4.35
N PHE A 520 31.08 -11.89 -3.84
CA PHE A 520 29.78 -12.36 -4.28
C PHE A 520 29.55 -12.09 -5.78
N THR A 521 29.05 -13.12 -6.46
CA THR A 521 28.72 -13.06 -7.90
C THR A 521 27.25 -13.01 -8.18
N SER A 522 26.40 -13.47 -7.23
CA SER A 522 24.95 -13.48 -7.36
C SER A 522 24.27 -13.38 -6.00
N MET A 523 23.13 -12.66 -5.99
CA MET A 523 22.18 -12.56 -4.90
C MET A 523 20.75 -12.73 -5.45
N ASP A 524 20.57 -13.66 -6.40
CA ASP A 524 19.31 -13.99 -7.03
C ASP A 524 18.28 -14.44 -5.98
N CYS A 525 17.11 -13.82 -5.95
CA CYS A 525 16.00 -14.21 -5.08
C CYS A 525 16.37 -14.32 -3.58
N THR A 526 17.39 -13.60 -3.09
CA THR A 526 17.92 -13.79 -1.73
C THR A 526 16.84 -13.67 -0.65
N PHE A 527 15.94 -12.69 -0.76
CA PHE A 527 14.82 -12.42 0.17
C PHE A 527 13.45 -12.46 -0.53
N ASP A 528 13.36 -13.16 -1.66
CA ASP A 528 12.14 -13.25 -2.46
C ASP A 528 10.96 -13.76 -1.63
N ASN A 529 9.82 -13.02 -1.66
CA ASN A 529 8.58 -13.29 -0.90
C ASN A 529 8.70 -13.25 0.64
N CYS A 530 9.73 -12.63 1.21
CA CYS A 530 9.85 -12.47 2.67
C CYS A 530 8.90 -11.37 3.18
N ARG A 531 7.61 -11.63 3.16
CA ARG A 531 6.54 -10.62 3.40
C ARG A 531 6.53 -10.00 4.79
N LYS A 532 7.12 -10.63 5.80
CA LYS A 532 7.24 -10.11 7.17
C LYS A 532 8.58 -9.43 7.42
N LEU A 533 9.50 -9.49 6.47
CA LEU A 533 10.80 -8.83 6.58
C LEU A 533 10.60 -7.32 6.68
N ALA A 534 10.92 -6.78 7.85
CA ALA A 534 10.73 -5.36 8.17
C ALA A 534 12.00 -4.54 7.99
N TYR A 535 13.16 -5.16 8.10
CA TYR A 535 14.45 -4.47 7.93
C TYR A 535 15.57 -5.42 7.47
N VAL A 536 16.54 -4.84 6.76
CA VAL A 536 17.81 -5.45 6.40
C VAL A 536 18.93 -4.48 6.78
N ILE A 537 19.88 -4.94 7.60
CA ILE A 537 21.04 -4.18 8.02
C ILE A 537 22.23 -4.60 7.17
N PHE A 538 22.83 -3.65 6.46
CA PHE A 538 24.05 -3.87 5.69
C PHE A 538 25.30 -3.48 6.50
N PRO A 539 26.49 -4.02 6.16
CA PRO A 539 27.74 -3.62 6.80
C PRO A 539 28.05 -2.13 6.67
N GLU A 540 28.73 -1.54 7.64
CA GLU A 540 29.22 -0.15 7.52
C GLU A 540 30.14 0.04 6.32
N LYS A 541 31.04 -0.93 6.08
CA LYS A 541 31.93 -0.96 4.91
C LYS A 541 31.20 -1.63 3.74
N LYS A 542 31.47 -1.17 2.51
CA LYS A 542 30.91 -1.81 1.30
C LYS A 542 31.31 -3.28 1.23
N LEU A 543 30.32 -4.13 0.90
CA LEU A 543 30.57 -5.53 0.55
C LEU A 543 31.41 -5.62 -0.73
N ASN A 544 32.24 -6.63 -0.84
CA ASN A 544 33.00 -6.90 -2.06
C ASN A 544 32.08 -7.54 -3.11
N THR A 545 31.29 -6.73 -3.77
CA THR A 545 30.34 -7.15 -4.80
C THR A 545 30.76 -6.68 -6.22
N VAL A 546 32.04 -6.39 -6.40
CA VAL A 546 32.60 -5.95 -7.70
C VAL A 546 32.33 -6.91 -8.86
N ASN A 547 32.15 -8.20 -8.56
CA ASN A 547 31.80 -9.24 -9.54
C ASN A 547 30.31 -9.64 -9.51
N LEU A 548 29.48 -8.91 -8.78
CA LEU A 548 28.05 -9.18 -8.67
C LEU A 548 27.36 -8.91 -10.01
N VAL A 549 26.78 -9.93 -10.62
CA VAL A 549 26.15 -9.83 -11.94
C VAL A 549 24.63 -9.99 -11.90
N ASN A 550 24.07 -10.51 -10.79
CA ASN A 550 22.65 -10.80 -10.69
C ASN A 550 22.12 -10.47 -9.29
N ILE A 551 21.06 -9.62 -9.25
CA ILE A 551 20.29 -9.28 -8.05
C ILE A 551 18.78 -9.38 -8.35
N HIS A 552 18.41 -10.20 -9.33
CA HIS A 552 17.01 -10.46 -9.70
C HIS A 552 16.20 -10.86 -8.48
N LYS A 553 15.05 -10.21 -8.27
CA LYS A 553 14.11 -10.45 -7.15
C LYS A 553 14.72 -10.43 -5.75
N MET A 554 15.88 -9.78 -5.55
CA MET A 554 16.54 -9.83 -4.24
C MET A 554 15.63 -9.41 -3.09
N PHE A 555 14.74 -8.43 -3.29
CA PHE A 555 13.74 -7.95 -2.32
C PHE A 555 12.32 -8.03 -2.86
N TYR A 556 12.03 -8.94 -3.77
CA TYR A 556 10.70 -9.06 -4.34
C TYR A 556 9.68 -9.51 -3.28
N ASP A 557 8.53 -8.79 -3.19
CA ASP A 557 7.41 -9.05 -2.26
C ASP A 557 7.85 -9.16 -0.78
N CYS A 558 8.81 -8.30 -0.38
CA CYS A 558 9.11 -8.05 1.02
C CYS A 558 8.17 -6.94 1.55
N SER A 559 6.89 -7.20 1.53
CA SER A 559 5.84 -6.19 1.68
C SER A 559 5.77 -5.52 3.06
N SER A 560 6.53 -5.96 4.07
CA SER A 560 6.70 -5.27 5.35
C SER A 560 7.87 -4.29 5.38
N LEU A 561 8.74 -4.26 4.36
CA LEU A 561 9.81 -3.28 4.29
C LEU A 561 9.24 -1.87 4.11
N ILE A 562 9.71 -0.92 4.92
CA ILE A 562 9.37 0.51 4.84
C ILE A 562 10.52 1.29 4.20
N HIS A 563 11.74 0.91 4.51
CA HIS A 563 12.97 1.53 4.01
C HIS A 563 14.00 0.46 3.66
N VAL A 564 14.76 0.68 2.59
CA VAL A 564 15.92 -0.14 2.21
C VAL A 564 17.09 0.76 1.87
N ASP A 565 18.26 0.49 2.53
CA ASP A 565 19.55 1.09 2.17
C ASP A 565 20.42 0.04 1.46
N ILE A 566 20.59 0.20 0.16
CA ILE A 566 21.40 -0.72 -0.68
C ILE A 566 22.78 -0.13 -1.06
N ASN A 567 23.14 1.02 -0.50
CA ASN A 567 24.36 1.76 -0.83
C ASN A 567 25.67 1.00 -0.58
N LYS A 568 25.59 -0.09 0.16
CA LYS A 568 26.75 -0.91 0.54
C LYS A 568 27.11 -1.98 -0.49
N LEU A 569 26.28 -2.16 -1.52
CA LEU A 569 26.58 -3.04 -2.65
C LEU A 569 27.30 -2.26 -3.75
N GLU A 570 28.34 -2.87 -4.33
CA GLU A 570 28.92 -2.41 -5.59
C GLU A 570 28.16 -3.09 -6.73
N THR A 571 27.38 -2.32 -7.47
CA THR A 571 26.44 -2.84 -8.47
C THR A 571 26.82 -2.57 -9.92
N SER A 572 28.01 -2.00 -10.16
CA SER A 572 28.47 -1.62 -11.51
C SER A 572 28.55 -2.76 -12.53
N ALA A 573 28.75 -3.99 -12.07
CA ALA A 573 28.81 -5.19 -12.93
C ALA A 573 27.45 -5.93 -13.05
N VAL A 574 26.43 -5.50 -12.32
CA VAL A 574 25.12 -6.18 -12.30
C VAL A 574 24.43 -5.99 -13.64
N LYS A 575 24.01 -7.13 -14.23
CA LYS A 575 23.30 -7.18 -15.51
C LYS A 575 21.80 -7.35 -15.34
N ASP A 576 21.37 -8.14 -14.36
CA ASP A 576 19.95 -8.39 -14.09
C ASP A 576 19.55 -7.79 -12.75
N MET A 577 18.72 -6.73 -12.86
CA MET A 577 18.13 -6.00 -11.72
C MET A 577 16.61 -6.15 -11.72
N SER A 578 16.08 -7.09 -12.52
CA SER A 578 14.64 -7.24 -12.67
C SER A 578 13.97 -7.64 -11.35
N TYR A 579 12.80 -7.06 -11.11
CA TYR A 579 11.98 -7.26 -9.92
C TYR A 579 12.69 -6.95 -8.57
N LEU A 580 13.83 -6.25 -8.59
CA LEU A 580 14.69 -6.04 -7.40
C LEU A 580 13.89 -5.60 -6.16
N PHE A 581 13.03 -4.60 -6.31
CA PHE A 581 12.15 -4.08 -5.25
C PHE A 581 10.66 -4.30 -5.55
N GLY A 582 10.35 -5.11 -6.55
CA GLY A 582 8.95 -5.31 -6.97
C GLY A 582 8.05 -5.81 -5.83
N TRP A 583 6.78 -5.35 -5.79
CA TRP A 583 5.73 -5.74 -4.84
C TRP A 583 5.99 -5.36 -3.38
N ASN A 584 6.91 -4.44 -3.10
CA ASN A 584 7.10 -3.88 -1.76
C ASN A 584 6.06 -2.79 -1.47
N THR A 585 4.84 -3.22 -1.19
CA THR A 585 3.66 -2.34 -1.13
C THR A 585 3.69 -1.31 0.00
N ASN A 586 4.53 -1.48 1.02
CA ASN A 586 4.71 -0.54 2.13
C ASN A 586 6.03 0.24 2.07
N LEU A 587 6.87 0.02 1.07
CA LEU A 587 8.14 0.69 0.91
C LEU A 587 7.92 2.18 0.60
N THR A 588 8.41 3.07 1.46
CA THR A 588 8.27 4.52 1.34
C THR A 588 9.53 5.18 0.79
N THR A 589 10.69 4.64 1.12
CA THR A 589 11.99 5.19 0.71
C THR A 589 12.99 4.09 0.36
N ILE A 590 13.83 4.38 -0.64
CA ILE A 590 14.96 3.56 -1.03
C ILE A 590 16.19 4.47 -1.12
N ALA A 591 17.26 4.13 -0.40
CA ALA A 591 18.53 4.84 -0.54
C ALA A 591 19.32 4.25 -1.72
N LEU A 592 19.51 5.03 -2.76
CA LEU A 592 20.22 4.67 -4.00
C LEU A 592 21.54 5.43 -4.20
N ASP A 593 22.05 6.12 -3.16
CA ASP A 593 23.31 6.87 -3.25
C ASP A 593 24.47 5.93 -3.60
N GLY A 594 25.06 6.13 -4.79
CA GLY A 594 26.13 5.26 -5.28
C GLY A 594 25.70 3.91 -5.84
N PHE A 595 24.41 3.67 -5.97
CA PHE A 595 23.87 2.53 -6.72
C PHE A 595 24.19 2.70 -8.21
N ARG A 596 24.88 1.73 -8.80
CA ARG A 596 25.38 1.78 -10.18
C ARG A 596 24.61 0.82 -11.07
N THR A 597 24.34 1.29 -12.29
CA THR A 597 23.58 0.50 -13.29
C THR A 597 24.34 0.37 -14.62
N ASP A 598 25.65 0.59 -14.60
CA ASP A 598 26.51 0.69 -15.81
C ASP A 598 26.44 -0.53 -16.72
N SER A 599 26.25 -1.73 -16.15
CA SER A 599 26.17 -2.99 -16.90
C SER A 599 24.76 -3.54 -17.02
N ALA A 600 23.75 -2.85 -16.50
CA ALA A 600 22.39 -3.37 -16.46
C ALA A 600 21.83 -3.60 -17.85
N GLU A 601 21.38 -4.82 -18.10
CA GLU A 601 20.70 -5.25 -19.33
C GLU A 601 19.20 -5.43 -19.13
N ASN A 602 18.76 -5.73 -17.90
CA ASN A 602 17.37 -5.99 -17.54
C ASN A 602 16.97 -5.22 -16.28
N MET A 603 15.94 -4.35 -16.42
CA MET A 603 15.33 -3.58 -15.31
C MET A 603 13.82 -3.83 -15.25
N GLU A 604 13.34 -4.95 -15.82
CA GLU A 604 11.93 -5.31 -15.79
C GLU A 604 11.41 -5.27 -14.36
N SER A 605 10.29 -4.58 -14.14
CA SER A 605 9.55 -4.55 -12.87
C SER A 605 10.39 -4.15 -11.64
N MET A 606 11.51 -3.44 -11.82
CA MET A 606 12.47 -3.17 -10.74
C MET A 606 11.82 -2.53 -9.50
N PHE A 607 10.86 -1.62 -9.69
CA PHE A 607 10.11 -0.94 -8.64
C PHE A 607 8.61 -1.21 -8.69
N SER A 608 8.20 -2.24 -9.45
CA SER A 608 6.77 -2.48 -9.69
C SER A 608 6.01 -2.72 -8.39
N PHE A 609 4.81 -2.11 -8.29
CA PHE A 609 3.91 -2.20 -7.12
C PHE A 609 4.52 -1.73 -5.78
N CYS A 610 5.52 -0.84 -5.80
CA CYS A 610 5.94 -0.06 -4.64
C CYS A 610 4.93 1.07 -4.39
N ARG A 611 3.74 0.71 -3.93
CA ARG A 611 2.55 1.58 -3.91
C ARG A 611 2.68 2.81 -3.04
N LYS A 612 3.52 2.76 -2.00
CA LYS A 612 3.72 3.87 -1.04
C LYS A 612 5.04 4.61 -1.25
N LEU A 613 5.75 4.33 -2.33
CA LEU A 613 7.01 5.02 -2.63
C LEU A 613 6.72 6.47 -3.03
N GLU A 614 7.07 7.42 -2.18
CA GLU A 614 6.70 8.83 -2.33
C GLU A 614 7.67 9.59 -3.25
N ALA A 615 8.94 9.24 -3.20
CA ALA A 615 9.99 9.81 -4.03
C ALA A 615 11.01 8.74 -4.43
N LEU A 616 11.53 8.86 -5.64
CA LEU A 616 12.55 7.96 -6.16
C LEU A 616 13.52 8.77 -7.04
N ASP A 617 14.78 8.80 -6.62
CA ASP A 617 15.84 9.42 -7.41
C ASP A 617 16.52 8.36 -8.29
N VAL A 618 16.30 8.46 -9.60
CA VAL A 618 16.91 7.60 -10.62
C VAL A 618 17.81 8.39 -11.56
N THR A 619 18.14 9.64 -11.23
CA THR A 619 18.98 10.52 -12.09
C THR A 619 20.37 9.98 -12.29
N GLY A 620 20.88 9.17 -11.33
CA GLY A 620 22.18 8.49 -11.42
C GLY A 620 22.18 7.20 -12.26
N PHE A 621 21.05 6.77 -12.80
CA PHE A 621 20.98 5.50 -13.54
C PHE A 621 21.60 5.63 -14.94
N ASP A 622 22.53 4.75 -15.25
CA ASP A 622 23.05 4.55 -16.60
C ASP A 622 22.27 3.42 -17.27
N THR A 623 21.47 3.76 -18.26
CA THR A 623 20.57 2.80 -18.92
C THR A 623 21.01 2.43 -20.35
N ARG A 624 22.25 2.77 -20.75
CA ARG A 624 22.76 2.54 -22.11
C ARG A 624 22.68 1.09 -22.58
N ASN A 625 22.82 0.14 -21.67
CA ASN A 625 22.86 -1.28 -21.98
C ASN A 625 21.52 -1.97 -21.77
N VAL A 626 20.52 -1.27 -21.23
CA VAL A 626 19.22 -1.85 -20.87
C VAL A 626 18.43 -2.19 -22.12
N LYS A 627 17.89 -3.41 -22.14
CA LYS A 627 17.05 -3.98 -23.20
C LYS A 627 15.59 -4.08 -22.79
N ASP A 628 15.32 -4.27 -21.50
CA ASP A 628 13.97 -4.43 -20.96
C ASP A 628 13.72 -3.48 -19.79
N MET A 629 12.72 -2.60 -19.95
CA MET A 629 12.19 -1.69 -18.92
C MET A 629 10.70 -1.92 -18.67
N ASN A 630 10.20 -3.11 -19.09
CA ASN A 630 8.79 -3.43 -18.93
C ASN A 630 8.40 -3.31 -17.45
N ASN A 631 7.30 -2.59 -17.18
CA ASN A 631 6.71 -2.43 -15.86
C ASN A 631 7.66 -1.87 -14.77
N MET A 632 8.74 -1.16 -15.17
CA MET A 632 9.81 -0.74 -14.23
C MET A 632 9.30 0.06 -13.04
N PHE A 633 8.36 0.98 -13.26
CA PHE A 633 7.72 1.82 -12.23
C PHE A 633 6.22 1.49 -12.09
N GLY A 634 5.76 0.39 -12.70
CA GLY A 634 4.35 0.05 -12.71
C GLY A 634 3.78 -0.13 -11.31
N GLY A 635 2.66 0.53 -11.00
CA GLY A 635 2.00 0.46 -9.69
C GLY A 635 2.67 1.29 -8.59
N CYS A 636 3.58 2.22 -8.91
CA CYS A 636 4.08 3.24 -7.98
C CYS A 636 3.03 4.33 -7.79
N GLU A 637 1.99 4.04 -7.02
CA GLU A 637 0.75 4.81 -6.97
C GLU A 637 0.92 6.23 -6.41
N THR A 638 1.89 6.46 -5.51
CA THR A 638 2.08 7.70 -4.76
C THR A 638 3.14 8.65 -5.32
N ILE A 639 3.98 8.18 -6.25
CA ILE A 639 4.99 9.05 -6.89
C ILE A 639 4.30 10.20 -7.62
N THR A 640 4.66 11.45 -7.27
CA THR A 640 4.09 12.67 -7.86
C THR A 640 4.95 13.25 -8.99
N SER A 641 6.25 12.95 -8.99
CA SER A 641 7.22 13.34 -10.01
C SER A 641 8.31 12.29 -10.14
N LEU A 642 8.83 12.09 -11.33
CA LEU A 642 9.91 11.16 -11.61
C LEU A 642 10.81 11.76 -12.70
N ASP A 643 12.09 11.93 -12.41
CA ASP A 643 13.06 12.44 -13.39
C ASP A 643 13.76 11.29 -14.10
N VAL A 644 13.39 11.07 -15.35
CA VAL A 644 13.97 10.07 -16.25
C VAL A 644 14.77 10.72 -17.40
N SER A 645 15.08 12.01 -17.27
CA SER A 645 15.80 12.78 -18.31
C SER A 645 17.22 12.24 -18.61
N GLY A 646 17.81 11.50 -17.65
CA GLY A 646 19.10 10.82 -17.81
C GLY A 646 19.05 9.52 -18.62
N PHE A 647 17.87 8.93 -18.81
CA PHE A 647 17.73 7.59 -19.39
C PHE A 647 18.17 7.57 -20.87
N LYS A 648 18.97 6.58 -21.23
CA LYS A 648 19.37 6.25 -22.61
C LYS A 648 18.64 4.97 -23.01
N THR A 649 17.73 5.07 -23.96
CA THR A 649 16.83 3.96 -24.30
C THR A 649 17.08 3.37 -25.70
N ASP A 650 18.23 3.69 -26.32
CA ASP A 650 18.59 3.27 -27.68
C ASP A 650 18.64 1.74 -27.88
N ASN A 651 18.78 0.97 -26.81
CA ASN A 651 18.82 -0.49 -26.84
C ASN A 651 17.57 -1.15 -26.30
N VAL A 652 16.62 -0.36 -25.78
CA VAL A 652 15.39 -0.91 -25.17
C VAL A 652 14.48 -1.47 -26.24
N THR A 653 14.00 -2.69 -26.01
CA THR A 653 13.06 -3.41 -26.88
C THR A 653 11.65 -3.51 -26.30
N SER A 654 11.49 -3.36 -24.97
CA SER A 654 10.20 -3.38 -24.27
C SER A 654 10.11 -2.25 -23.22
N MET A 655 9.02 -1.49 -23.29
CA MET A 655 8.64 -0.46 -22.32
C MET A 655 7.18 -0.65 -21.86
N GLY A 656 6.63 -1.85 -22.09
CA GLY A 656 5.25 -2.12 -21.72
C GLY A 656 5.03 -1.85 -20.23
N ALA A 657 3.91 -1.21 -19.89
CA ALA A 657 3.51 -0.91 -18.51
C ALA A 657 4.54 -0.09 -17.68
N MET A 658 5.56 0.54 -18.32
CA MET A 658 6.68 1.17 -17.59
C MET A 658 6.23 2.13 -16.50
N PHE A 659 5.17 2.91 -16.73
CA PHE A 659 4.58 3.84 -15.77
C PHE A 659 3.12 3.48 -15.43
N ASN A 660 2.68 2.27 -15.75
CA ASN A 660 1.32 1.82 -15.49
C ASN A 660 0.95 1.97 -14.01
N GLY A 661 -0.18 2.61 -13.71
CA GLY A 661 -0.64 2.76 -12.32
C GLY A 661 0.14 3.78 -11.48
N CYS A 662 0.94 4.67 -12.11
CA CYS A 662 1.52 5.83 -11.43
C CYS A 662 0.44 6.91 -11.24
N LYS A 663 -0.53 6.62 -10.35
CA LYS A 663 -1.80 7.35 -10.25
C LYS A 663 -1.66 8.82 -9.88
N GLN A 664 -0.63 9.18 -9.11
CA GLN A 664 -0.39 10.54 -8.64
C GLN A 664 0.62 11.31 -9.49
N LEU A 665 1.21 10.69 -10.51
CA LEU A 665 2.18 11.32 -11.40
C LEU A 665 1.53 12.44 -12.21
N ARG A 666 1.99 13.69 -12.00
CA ARG A 666 1.37 14.89 -12.58
C ARG A 666 2.02 15.33 -13.88
N SER A 667 3.30 15.10 -14.01
CA SER A 667 4.11 15.42 -15.20
C SER A 667 5.19 14.38 -15.38
N LEU A 668 5.52 14.09 -16.62
CA LEU A 668 6.59 13.18 -16.99
C LEU A 668 7.25 13.66 -18.28
N ASP A 669 8.56 13.85 -18.26
CA ASP A 669 9.34 14.18 -19.45
C ASP A 669 10.04 12.93 -19.98
N VAL A 670 9.59 12.47 -21.13
CA VAL A 670 10.16 11.34 -21.89
C VAL A 670 10.70 11.79 -23.25
N SER A 671 10.96 13.08 -23.41
CA SER A 671 11.41 13.68 -24.69
C SER A 671 12.76 13.15 -25.16
N ASN A 672 13.57 12.58 -24.26
CA ASN A 672 14.87 11.99 -24.56
C ASN A 672 14.78 10.47 -24.86
N PHE A 673 13.60 9.84 -24.80
CA PHE A 673 13.47 8.41 -25.07
C PHE A 673 13.63 8.11 -26.56
N SER A 674 14.56 7.21 -26.89
CA SER A 674 14.65 6.56 -28.20
C SER A 674 13.81 5.29 -28.18
N THR A 675 12.81 5.22 -29.05
CA THR A 675 11.90 4.05 -29.11
C THR A 675 12.04 3.24 -30.41
N GLU A 676 13.12 3.48 -31.17
CA GLU A 676 13.35 2.90 -32.50
C GLU A 676 13.32 1.37 -32.50
N LYS A 677 13.76 0.73 -31.39
CA LYS A 677 13.79 -0.72 -31.25
C LYS A 677 12.62 -1.27 -30.42
N VAL A 678 11.78 -0.41 -29.89
CA VAL A 678 10.73 -0.81 -28.94
C VAL A 678 9.60 -1.49 -29.70
N THR A 679 9.35 -2.74 -29.35
CA THR A 679 8.27 -3.54 -29.91
C THR A 679 7.01 -3.55 -29.05
N ASN A 680 7.14 -3.28 -27.75
CA ASN A 680 6.03 -3.30 -26.80
C ASN A 680 5.91 -1.96 -26.05
N LEU A 681 4.79 -1.28 -26.30
CA LEU A 681 4.36 -0.04 -25.64
C LEU A 681 3.04 -0.22 -24.87
N SER A 682 2.56 -1.50 -24.74
CA SER A 682 1.29 -1.75 -24.08
C SER A 682 1.28 -1.24 -22.66
N TYR A 683 0.19 -0.58 -22.29
CA TYR A 683 -0.06 -0.05 -20.92
C TYR A 683 1.00 0.92 -20.40
N MET A 684 1.89 1.48 -21.26
CA MET A 684 3.05 2.25 -20.81
C MET A 684 2.68 3.39 -19.86
N PHE A 685 1.59 4.11 -20.12
CA PHE A 685 1.09 5.21 -19.28
C PHE A 685 -0.31 4.91 -18.70
N SER A 686 -0.74 3.66 -18.73
CA SER A 686 -2.07 3.26 -18.22
C SER A 686 -2.23 3.65 -16.75
N ASP A 687 -3.45 4.07 -16.38
CA ASP A 687 -3.83 4.45 -15.01
C ASP A 687 -2.99 5.60 -14.40
N CYS A 688 -2.36 6.45 -15.26
CA CYS A 688 -1.71 7.70 -14.86
C CYS A 688 -2.77 8.81 -14.72
N LYS A 689 -3.57 8.72 -13.64
CA LYS A 689 -4.81 9.51 -13.48
C LYS A 689 -4.61 11.01 -13.35
N GLU A 690 -3.47 11.43 -12.77
CA GLU A 690 -3.17 12.84 -12.53
C GLU A 690 -2.36 13.50 -13.67
N LEU A 691 -1.91 12.73 -14.67
CA LEU A 691 -1.17 13.24 -15.81
C LEU A 691 -2.08 14.08 -16.69
N THR A 692 -1.68 15.35 -16.93
CA THR A 692 -2.49 16.31 -17.70
C THR A 692 -2.01 16.51 -19.14
N GLN A 693 -0.74 16.29 -19.39
CA GLN A 693 -0.16 16.43 -20.72
C GLN A 693 0.98 15.44 -20.93
N LEU A 694 1.19 15.02 -22.16
CA LEU A 694 2.26 14.13 -22.54
C LEU A 694 2.74 14.46 -23.97
N ASP A 695 4.06 14.71 -24.11
CA ASP A 695 4.70 14.98 -25.38
C ASP A 695 5.49 13.74 -25.85
N LEU A 696 5.02 13.10 -26.91
CA LEU A 696 5.61 11.91 -27.50
C LEU A 696 6.08 12.11 -28.95
N ARG A 697 6.31 13.36 -29.37
CA ARG A 697 6.74 13.68 -30.74
C ARG A 697 8.04 12.99 -31.15
N ASN A 698 8.87 12.62 -30.16
CA ASN A 698 10.15 11.93 -30.42
C ASN A 698 10.02 10.40 -30.47
N PHE A 699 8.85 9.85 -30.19
CA PHE A 699 8.65 8.40 -30.25
C PHE A 699 8.65 7.91 -31.70
N ASN A 700 9.62 7.09 -32.06
CA ASN A 700 9.59 6.30 -33.28
C ASN A 700 8.93 4.94 -32.99
N THR A 701 7.77 4.70 -33.58
CA THR A 701 7.00 3.46 -33.36
C THR A 701 7.03 2.48 -34.55
N ASP A 702 7.96 2.67 -35.50
CA ASP A 702 8.11 1.83 -36.69
C ASP A 702 8.35 0.34 -36.37
N ALA A 703 8.90 0.03 -35.20
CA ALA A 703 9.13 -1.35 -34.76
C ALA A 703 7.97 -1.90 -33.86
N SER A 704 7.07 -1.03 -33.40
CA SER A 704 6.13 -1.37 -32.35
C SER A 704 4.98 -2.25 -32.84
N LEU A 705 4.73 -3.33 -32.11
CA LEU A 705 3.70 -4.33 -32.38
C LEU A 705 2.49 -4.23 -31.43
N TYR A 706 2.73 -3.79 -30.21
CA TYR A 706 1.74 -3.82 -29.13
C TYR A 706 1.52 -2.42 -28.55
N PHE A 707 0.29 -1.92 -28.69
CA PHE A 707 -0.15 -0.61 -28.19
C PHE A 707 -1.32 -0.70 -27.20
N SER A 708 -1.72 -1.92 -26.82
CA SER A 708 -2.89 -2.11 -25.97
C SER A 708 -2.79 -1.29 -24.69
N GLY A 709 -3.85 -0.55 -24.37
CA GLY A 709 -3.98 0.22 -23.14
C GLY A 709 -2.92 1.30 -22.90
N MET A 710 -2.19 1.75 -23.93
CA MET A 710 -1.04 2.66 -23.73
C MET A 710 -1.38 3.90 -22.90
N PHE A 711 -2.60 4.45 -23.06
CA PHE A 711 -3.13 5.60 -22.33
C PHE A 711 -4.40 5.27 -21.53
N ASN A 712 -4.68 3.98 -21.31
CA ASN A 712 -5.88 3.54 -20.59
C ASN A 712 -6.01 4.24 -19.24
N ASP A 713 -7.20 4.74 -18.90
CA ASP A 713 -7.51 5.43 -17.65
C ASP A 713 -6.67 6.70 -17.34
N CYS A 714 -6.11 7.35 -18.36
CA CYS A 714 -5.51 8.69 -18.22
C CYS A 714 -6.62 9.76 -18.16
N ILE A 715 -7.40 9.74 -17.10
CA ILE A 715 -8.68 10.49 -16.99
C ILE A 715 -8.54 12.01 -17.00
N LYS A 716 -7.35 12.53 -16.66
CA LYS A 716 -7.04 13.97 -16.65
C LYS A 716 -6.19 14.43 -17.83
N LEU A 717 -5.78 13.53 -18.70
CA LEU A 717 -4.96 13.87 -19.87
C LEU A 717 -5.75 14.78 -20.82
N GLU A 718 -5.29 16.02 -20.96
CA GLU A 718 -5.92 17.06 -21.79
C GLU A 718 -5.17 17.29 -23.10
N SER A 719 -3.87 17.04 -23.11
CA SER A 719 -3.00 17.21 -24.28
C SER A 719 -2.08 16.01 -24.50
N LEU A 720 -2.11 15.48 -25.71
CA LEU A 720 -1.30 14.34 -26.14
C LEU A 720 -0.83 14.56 -27.57
N ASP A 721 0.49 14.65 -27.79
CA ASP A 721 1.06 14.74 -29.14
C ASP A 721 1.68 13.39 -29.54
N ILE A 722 1.01 12.70 -30.44
CA ILE A 722 1.42 11.43 -31.05
C ILE A 722 1.55 11.56 -32.58
N SER A 723 1.83 12.75 -33.10
CA SER A 723 1.95 13.03 -34.53
C SER A 723 3.10 12.25 -35.20
N SER A 724 4.05 11.73 -34.39
CA SER A 724 5.15 10.87 -34.89
C SER A 724 4.76 9.39 -35.06
N PHE A 725 3.64 8.94 -34.46
CA PHE A 725 3.32 7.52 -34.39
C PHE A 725 3.09 6.90 -35.77
N ARG A 726 3.67 5.72 -35.97
CA ARG A 726 3.42 4.80 -37.07
C ARG A 726 2.89 3.50 -36.48
N THR A 727 1.81 3.01 -37.05
CA THR A 727 1.12 1.82 -36.54
C THR A 727 1.02 0.68 -37.56
N ASP A 728 1.82 0.78 -38.63
CA ASP A 728 1.79 -0.18 -39.76
C ASP A 728 2.08 -1.64 -39.35
N LYS A 729 2.85 -1.81 -38.24
CA LYS A 729 3.16 -3.14 -37.70
C LYS A 729 2.30 -3.52 -36.46
N ALA A 730 1.46 -2.63 -36.02
CA ALA A 730 0.63 -2.89 -34.84
C ALA A 730 -0.25 -4.12 -35.04
N THR A 731 -0.30 -4.98 -34.04
CA THR A 731 -1.13 -6.19 -34.03
C THR A 731 -2.31 -6.08 -33.06
N THR A 732 -2.23 -5.21 -32.07
CA THR A 732 -3.31 -4.92 -31.12
C THR A 732 -3.24 -3.48 -30.64
N MET A 733 -4.41 -2.86 -30.50
CA MET A 733 -4.61 -1.49 -30.05
C MET A 733 -5.76 -1.40 -29.04
N SER A 734 -6.15 -2.54 -28.46
CA SER A 734 -7.26 -2.61 -27.50
C SER A 734 -7.00 -1.68 -26.31
N TYR A 735 -8.04 -0.97 -25.83
CA TYR A 735 -7.99 -0.05 -24.71
C TYR A 735 -7.04 1.15 -24.86
N MET A 736 -6.47 1.42 -26.05
CA MET A 736 -5.38 2.40 -26.19
C MET A 736 -5.70 3.78 -25.61
N PHE A 737 -6.91 4.27 -25.80
CA PHE A 737 -7.41 5.56 -25.28
C PHE A 737 -8.64 5.39 -24.39
N TYR A 738 -8.82 4.20 -23.82
CA TYR A 738 -9.95 3.91 -22.94
C TYR A 738 -9.99 4.89 -21.77
N ASN A 739 -11.18 5.49 -21.55
CA ASN A 739 -11.46 6.37 -20.40
C ASN A 739 -10.57 7.64 -20.31
N CYS A 740 -10.00 8.10 -21.44
CA CYS A 740 -9.30 9.39 -21.55
C CYS A 740 -10.30 10.54 -21.66
N LYS A 741 -11.10 10.77 -20.61
CA LYS A 741 -12.28 11.65 -20.62
C LYS A 741 -12.02 13.12 -20.94
N LYS A 742 -10.82 13.60 -20.63
CA LYS A 742 -10.41 14.99 -20.80
C LYS A 742 -9.70 15.25 -22.14
N LEU A 743 -9.35 14.21 -22.86
CA LEU A 743 -8.62 14.29 -24.13
C LEU A 743 -9.59 14.71 -25.26
N ASN A 744 -9.86 16.02 -25.35
CA ASN A 744 -10.84 16.56 -26.30
C ASN A 744 -10.34 16.59 -27.76
N SER A 745 -9.02 16.61 -27.95
CA SER A 745 -8.38 16.60 -29.27
C SER A 745 -7.40 15.42 -29.34
N LEU A 746 -7.54 14.61 -30.36
CA LEU A 746 -6.70 13.44 -30.62
C LEU A 746 -6.42 13.30 -32.11
N ASP A 747 -5.17 13.53 -32.53
CA ASP A 747 -4.76 13.37 -33.93
C ASP A 747 -4.25 11.95 -34.19
N ILE A 748 -5.06 11.15 -34.84
CA ILE A 748 -4.76 9.77 -35.30
C ILE A 748 -4.75 9.65 -36.82
N SER A 749 -4.70 10.75 -37.56
CA SER A 749 -4.74 10.77 -39.04
C SER A 749 -3.63 9.95 -39.71
N ARG A 750 -2.51 9.73 -38.98
CA ARG A 750 -1.38 8.92 -39.47
C ARG A 750 -1.46 7.44 -39.12
N PHE A 751 -2.44 7.02 -38.35
CA PHE A 751 -2.58 5.60 -38.02
C PHE A 751 -2.88 4.77 -39.25
N ARG A 752 -2.19 3.63 -39.34
CA ARG A 752 -2.39 2.58 -40.34
C ARG A 752 -2.49 1.25 -39.61
N THR A 753 -3.50 0.47 -39.90
CA THR A 753 -3.84 -0.70 -39.09
C THR A 753 -3.91 -2.03 -39.84
N PRO A 754 -3.06 -2.25 -40.86
CA PRO A 754 -3.21 -3.42 -41.77
C PRO A 754 -3.01 -4.77 -41.10
N LEU A 755 -2.38 -4.82 -39.91
CA LEU A 755 -2.11 -6.06 -39.19
C LEU A 755 -2.88 -6.17 -37.86
N VAL A 756 -3.66 -5.14 -37.50
CA VAL A 756 -4.36 -5.11 -36.23
C VAL A 756 -5.50 -6.11 -36.20
N LYS A 757 -5.49 -6.93 -35.15
CA LYS A 757 -6.50 -7.97 -34.89
C LYS A 757 -7.52 -7.57 -33.85
N SER A 758 -7.15 -6.73 -32.89
CA SER A 758 -8.06 -6.28 -31.83
C SER A 758 -7.94 -4.79 -31.58
N MET A 759 -9.11 -4.15 -31.56
CA MET A 759 -9.33 -2.74 -31.19
C MET A 759 -10.40 -2.62 -30.09
N ASP A 760 -10.58 -3.68 -29.29
CA ASP A 760 -11.58 -3.67 -28.22
C ASP A 760 -11.40 -2.47 -27.31
N PHE A 761 -12.48 -1.74 -27.03
CA PHE A 761 -12.49 -0.57 -26.15
C PHE A 761 -11.51 0.55 -26.55
N MET A 762 -10.98 0.58 -27.76
CA MET A 762 -9.86 1.46 -28.14
C MET A 762 -10.12 2.93 -27.79
N PHE A 763 -11.29 3.44 -28.07
CA PHE A 763 -11.74 4.82 -27.80
C PHE A 763 -12.87 4.88 -26.76
N ALA A 764 -13.24 3.77 -26.14
CA ALA A 764 -14.38 3.78 -25.23
C ALA A 764 -14.17 4.78 -24.09
N ARG A 765 -15.18 5.62 -23.82
CA ARG A 765 -15.15 6.74 -22.86
C ARG A 765 -14.05 7.77 -23.12
N CYS A 766 -13.56 7.86 -24.36
CA CYS A 766 -12.63 8.91 -24.75
C CYS A 766 -13.37 10.25 -24.93
N GLY A 767 -12.71 11.35 -24.53
CA GLY A 767 -13.26 12.70 -24.62
C GLY A 767 -13.13 13.35 -26.00
N ALA A 768 -12.48 12.72 -26.98
CA ALA A 768 -12.22 13.26 -28.30
C ALA A 768 -13.53 13.69 -28.99
N GLU A 769 -13.54 14.89 -29.57
CA GLU A 769 -14.69 15.41 -30.31
C GLU A 769 -14.70 14.94 -31.76
N VAL A 770 -13.52 14.72 -32.34
CA VAL A 770 -13.30 14.26 -33.70
C VAL A 770 -12.33 13.09 -33.72
N LEU A 771 -12.67 12.05 -34.47
CA LEU A 771 -11.80 10.89 -34.70
C LEU A 771 -11.70 10.68 -36.23
N ASP A 772 -10.49 10.92 -36.78
CA ASP A 772 -10.21 10.66 -38.21
C ASP A 772 -9.75 9.20 -38.39
N LEU A 773 -10.64 8.36 -38.86
CA LEU A 773 -10.40 6.95 -39.14
C LEU A 773 -10.00 6.67 -40.60
N SER A 774 -9.72 7.69 -41.41
CA SER A 774 -9.43 7.54 -42.85
C SER A 774 -8.20 6.65 -43.15
N GLY A 775 -7.29 6.54 -42.18
CA GLY A 775 -6.11 5.68 -42.26
C GLY A 775 -6.30 4.25 -41.78
N PHE A 776 -7.44 3.91 -41.18
CA PHE A 776 -7.68 2.61 -40.58
C PHE A 776 -7.96 1.54 -41.65
N ASP A 777 -7.27 0.42 -41.56
CA ASP A 777 -7.53 -0.79 -42.33
C ASP A 777 -8.07 -1.88 -41.38
N PHE A 778 -9.31 -2.27 -41.57
CA PHE A 778 -10.01 -3.26 -40.75
C PHE A 778 -9.90 -4.69 -41.31
N SER A 779 -9.20 -4.94 -42.44
CA SER A 779 -9.20 -6.21 -43.14
C SER A 779 -8.74 -7.41 -42.31
N ASN A 780 -7.94 -7.19 -41.27
CA ASN A 780 -7.47 -8.21 -40.36
C ASN A 780 -8.12 -8.16 -38.98
N LEU A 781 -9.08 -7.25 -38.77
CA LEU A 781 -9.74 -7.08 -37.47
C LEU A 781 -10.54 -8.34 -37.10
N GLU A 782 -10.27 -8.89 -35.93
CA GLU A 782 -11.00 -10.01 -35.35
C GLU A 782 -11.98 -9.54 -34.26
N ASN A 783 -11.60 -8.50 -33.50
CA ASN A 783 -12.38 -7.97 -32.38
C ASN A 783 -12.43 -6.43 -32.40
N GLY A 784 -13.64 -5.89 -32.45
CA GLY A 784 -13.95 -4.47 -32.38
C GLY A 784 -14.99 -4.14 -31.29
N ARG A 785 -15.07 -5.02 -30.26
CA ARG A 785 -16.00 -4.89 -29.13
C ARG A 785 -15.83 -3.56 -28.44
N GLU A 786 -16.96 -2.84 -28.25
CA GLU A 786 -17.04 -1.59 -27.50
C GLU A 786 -16.02 -0.51 -27.95
N MET A 787 -15.53 -0.55 -29.19
CA MET A 787 -14.45 0.30 -29.67
C MET A 787 -14.68 1.78 -29.43
N PHE A 788 -15.92 2.25 -29.60
CA PHE A 788 -16.35 3.65 -29.39
C PHE A 788 -17.38 3.80 -28.27
N HIS A 789 -17.57 2.76 -27.45
CA HIS A 789 -18.60 2.75 -26.42
C HIS A 789 -18.49 3.97 -25.48
N ASN A 790 -19.61 4.68 -25.23
CA ASN A 790 -19.61 5.89 -24.40
C ASN A 790 -18.68 7.03 -24.91
N CYS A 791 -18.47 7.15 -26.23
CA CYS A 791 -17.82 8.33 -26.80
C CYS A 791 -18.78 9.53 -26.74
N PHE A 792 -18.86 10.16 -25.59
CA PHE A 792 -19.89 11.16 -25.25
C PHE A 792 -19.70 12.53 -25.91
N ASN A 793 -18.57 12.80 -26.61
CA ASN A 793 -18.31 14.07 -27.31
C ASN A 793 -18.33 13.95 -28.85
N VAL A 794 -18.14 12.74 -29.40
CA VAL A 794 -18.13 12.51 -30.84
C VAL A 794 -19.53 12.77 -31.42
N ARG A 795 -19.64 13.73 -32.33
CA ARG A 795 -20.93 14.12 -32.94
C ARG A 795 -21.14 13.46 -34.28
N GLU A 796 -20.09 13.30 -35.02
CA GLU A 796 -20.10 12.74 -36.38
C GLU A 796 -18.94 11.74 -36.50
N LEU A 797 -19.18 10.60 -37.15
CA LEU A 797 -18.17 9.60 -37.39
C LEU A 797 -18.38 8.98 -38.75
N ALA A 798 -17.29 8.83 -39.52
CA ALA A 798 -17.28 8.19 -40.81
C ALA A 798 -16.24 7.06 -40.90
N ILE A 799 -16.66 5.91 -41.35
CA ILE A 799 -15.84 4.74 -41.63
C ILE A 799 -16.06 4.33 -43.08
N GLU A 800 -15.03 4.43 -43.90
CA GLU A 800 -15.15 4.14 -45.35
C GLU A 800 -15.25 2.64 -45.63
N ASN A 801 -14.39 1.82 -45.00
CA ASN A 801 -14.36 0.38 -45.27
C ASN A 801 -14.12 -0.38 -43.95
N MET A 802 -15.15 -1.00 -43.43
CA MET A 802 -15.05 -1.91 -42.27
C MET A 802 -15.31 -3.35 -42.76
N ILE A 803 -14.45 -3.84 -43.66
CA ILE A 803 -14.57 -5.16 -44.26
C ILE A 803 -13.53 -6.06 -43.61
N SER A 804 -13.97 -7.01 -42.77
CA SER A 804 -13.12 -8.05 -42.22
C SER A 804 -13.82 -9.40 -42.22
N PRO A 805 -13.42 -10.35 -43.09
CA PRO A 805 -13.95 -11.70 -43.04
C PRO A 805 -13.51 -12.48 -41.78
N LYS A 806 -12.65 -11.90 -40.94
CA LYS A 806 -12.17 -12.46 -39.66
C LYS A 806 -12.90 -11.90 -38.46
N LEU A 807 -13.74 -10.88 -38.63
CA LEU A 807 -14.41 -10.15 -37.57
C LEU A 807 -15.42 -11.05 -36.86
N LYS A 808 -15.22 -11.20 -35.55
CA LYS A 808 -16.01 -12.05 -34.65
C LYS A 808 -16.95 -11.25 -33.75
N SER A 809 -16.62 -10.01 -33.48
CA SER A 809 -17.42 -9.20 -32.55
C SER A 809 -17.31 -7.70 -32.83
N CYS A 810 -18.47 -7.07 -32.94
CA CYS A 810 -18.72 -5.63 -32.82
C CYS A 810 -19.72 -5.30 -31.70
N TYR A 811 -19.78 -6.20 -30.69
CA TYR A 811 -20.63 -6.02 -29.52
C TYR A 811 -20.47 -4.62 -28.92
N TYR A 812 -21.59 -3.90 -28.76
CA TYR A 812 -21.64 -2.53 -28.20
C TYR A 812 -20.68 -1.54 -28.87
N MET A 813 -20.27 -1.73 -30.10
CA MET A 813 -19.20 -0.96 -30.74
C MET A 813 -19.38 0.56 -30.64
N PHE A 814 -20.59 1.05 -30.84
CA PHE A 814 -20.99 2.47 -30.72
C PHE A 814 -22.00 2.69 -29.58
N GLY A 815 -22.20 1.69 -28.73
CA GLY A 815 -23.21 1.76 -27.68
C GLY A 815 -23.06 2.98 -26.76
N ASN A 816 -24.17 3.62 -26.37
CA ASN A 816 -24.21 4.79 -25.49
C ASN A 816 -23.39 6.01 -26.00
N CYS A 817 -23.25 6.18 -27.32
CA CYS A 817 -22.65 7.40 -27.89
C CYS A 817 -23.67 8.54 -27.89
N ASP A 818 -23.92 9.14 -26.75
CA ASP A 818 -25.02 10.09 -26.50
C ASP A 818 -24.95 11.35 -27.36
N ALA A 819 -23.76 11.80 -27.77
CA ALA A 819 -23.61 12.98 -28.61
C ALA A 819 -23.66 12.67 -30.10
N LEU A 820 -23.56 11.44 -30.54
CA LEU A 820 -23.41 11.01 -31.92
C LEU A 820 -24.73 11.31 -32.71
N LYS A 821 -24.66 12.24 -33.66
CA LYS A 821 -25.82 12.66 -34.49
C LYS A 821 -25.82 11.98 -35.83
N SER A 822 -24.66 11.78 -36.41
CA SER A 822 -24.49 11.18 -37.73
C SER A 822 -23.40 10.13 -37.72
N LEU A 823 -23.73 8.95 -38.22
CA LEU A 823 -22.79 7.83 -38.38
C LEU A 823 -22.84 7.33 -39.81
N THR A 824 -21.72 7.32 -40.50
CA THR A 824 -21.55 6.72 -41.82
C THR A 824 -20.63 5.53 -41.76
N ILE A 825 -21.10 4.38 -42.13
CA ILE A 825 -20.28 3.17 -42.39
C ILE A 825 -20.56 2.74 -43.84
N ARG A 826 -19.71 3.19 -44.78
CA ARG A 826 -19.98 3.00 -46.20
C ARG A 826 -20.05 1.55 -46.55
N LYS A 827 -19.03 0.78 -46.16
CA LYS A 827 -18.99 -0.67 -46.42
C LYS A 827 -18.67 -1.41 -45.12
N PHE A 828 -19.49 -2.34 -44.79
CA PHE A 828 -19.34 -3.24 -43.66
C PHE A 828 -19.41 -4.70 -44.13
N LYS A 829 -18.50 -5.54 -43.66
CA LYS A 829 -18.59 -6.98 -43.79
C LYS A 829 -17.93 -7.68 -42.63
N CYS A 830 -18.66 -8.57 -41.98
CA CYS A 830 -18.16 -9.36 -40.87
C CYS A 830 -17.86 -10.81 -41.27
N GLY A 831 -17.14 -11.51 -40.39
CA GLY A 831 -16.87 -12.92 -40.53
C GLY A 831 -18.05 -13.80 -40.08
N PRO A 832 -17.94 -15.13 -40.32
CA PRO A 832 -18.93 -16.07 -39.83
C PRO A 832 -19.04 -16.07 -38.31
N ASP A 833 -20.28 -16.25 -37.83
CA ASP A 833 -20.65 -16.23 -36.40
C ASP A 833 -20.32 -14.90 -35.67
N CYS A 834 -20.20 -13.79 -36.42
CA CYS A 834 -19.92 -12.50 -35.86
C CYS A 834 -21.07 -12.05 -34.93
N MET A 835 -20.70 -11.44 -33.79
CA MET A 835 -21.63 -10.87 -32.82
C MET A 835 -21.78 -9.37 -33.10
N LEU A 836 -22.96 -8.93 -33.54
CA LEU A 836 -23.30 -7.53 -33.74
C LEU A 836 -24.26 -6.99 -32.67
N HIS A 837 -24.52 -7.78 -31.63
CA HIS A 837 -25.42 -7.48 -30.53
C HIS A 837 -25.16 -6.07 -29.98
N SER A 838 -26.20 -5.25 -29.86
CA SER A 838 -26.16 -3.90 -29.28
C SER A 838 -25.20 -2.92 -29.98
N MET A 839 -24.82 -3.14 -31.22
CA MET A 839 -23.74 -2.38 -31.87
C MET A 839 -23.97 -0.85 -31.82
N PHE A 840 -25.24 -0.40 -31.93
CA PHE A 840 -25.64 1.02 -31.88
C PHE A 840 -26.61 1.32 -30.72
N GLU A 841 -26.71 0.44 -29.74
CA GLU A 841 -27.64 0.57 -28.61
C GLU A 841 -27.47 1.91 -27.91
N ARG A 842 -28.61 2.59 -27.61
CA ARG A 842 -28.67 3.84 -26.85
C ARG A 842 -27.88 5.00 -27.44
N CYS A 843 -27.73 5.06 -28.78
CA CYS A 843 -27.28 6.28 -29.44
C CYS A 843 -28.43 7.31 -29.49
N TYR A 844 -28.76 7.88 -28.32
CA TYR A 844 -29.96 8.71 -28.14
C TYR A 844 -30.02 9.92 -29.06
N SER A 845 -28.89 10.46 -29.52
CA SER A 845 -28.82 11.62 -30.41
C SER A 845 -28.68 11.24 -31.87
N LEU A 846 -28.59 9.97 -32.26
CA LEU A 846 -28.41 9.55 -33.64
C LEU A 846 -29.64 9.89 -34.47
N GLU A 847 -29.45 10.82 -35.38
CA GLU A 847 -30.51 11.30 -36.30
C GLU A 847 -30.44 10.58 -37.66
N SER A 848 -29.23 10.22 -38.09
CA SER A 848 -28.98 9.56 -39.35
C SER A 848 -27.90 8.49 -39.25
N PHE A 849 -28.17 7.34 -39.82
CA PHE A 849 -27.20 6.27 -40.10
C PHE A 849 -27.19 6.07 -41.63
N VAL A 850 -25.97 6.06 -42.20
CA VAL A 850 -25.78 5.89 -43.65
C VAL A 850 -24.84 4.73 -43.90
N SER A 851 -25.28 3.77 -44.71
CA SER A 851 -24.48 2.69 -45.24
C SER A 851 -24.80 2.43 -46.71
N GLU A 852 -23.79 2.23 -47.54
CA GLU A 852 -23.96 1.85 -48.95
C GLU A 852 -24.05 0.35 -49.11
N ASP A 853 -23.37 -0.42 -48.26
CA ASP A 853 -23.30 -1.87 -48.29
C ASP A 853 -22.98 -2.39 -46.88
N PHE A 854 -23.98 -2.92 -46.19
CA PHE A 854 -23.85 -3.45 -44.83
C PHE A 854 -24.08 -4.95 -44.80
N ASP A 855 -23.04 -5.71 -45.17
CA ASP A 855 -23.11 -7.18 -45.23
C ASP A 855 -22.97 -7.80 -43.84
N ALA A 856 -24.09 -8.04 -43.18
CA ALA A 856 -24.20 -8.77 -41.90
C ALA A 856 -24.50 -10.26 -42.10
N SER A 857 -24.33 -10.82 -43.30
CA SER A 857 -24.65 -12.21 -43.61
C SER A 857 -23.91 -13.25 -42.76
N GLY A 858 -22.75 -12.87 -42.19
CA GLY A 858 -22.00 -13.70 -41.26
C GLY A 858 -22.48 -13.64 -39.81
N ALA A 859 -23.36 -12.69 -39.45
CA ALA A 859 -23.76 -12.49 -38.06
C ALA A 859 -24.93 -13.38 -37.66
N LYS A 860 -24.80 -14.09 -36.52
CA LYS A 860 -25.88 -14.85 -35.90
C LYS A 860 -26.72 -14.05 -34.93
N ASP A 861 -26.10 -13.20 -34.18
CA ASP A 861 -26.75 -12.35 -33.16
C ASP A 861 -26.66 -10.89 -33.61
N ILE A 862 -27.81 -10.31 -33.99
CA ILE A 862 -27.98 -8.90 -34.35
C ILE A 862 -29.06 -8.26 -33.45
N SER A 863 -29.30 -8.86 -32.28
CA SER A 863 -30.26 -8.39 -31.33
C SER A 863 -29.82 -7.02 -30.75
N TYR A 864 -30.81 -6.21 -30.35
CA TYR A 864 -30.62 -4.87 -29.73
C TYR A 864 -29.90 -3.85 -30.61
N LEU A 865 -29.72 -4.12 -31.91
CA LEU A 865 -28.80 -3.39 -32.78
C LEU A 865 -28.96 -1.87 -32.72
N PHE A 866 -30.21 -1.35 -32.78
CA PHE A 866 -30.59 0.07 -32.67
C PHE A 866 -31.48 0.35 -31.46
N LEU A 867 -31.38 -0.49 -30.41
CA LEU A 867 -32.20 -0.31 -29.21
C LEU A 867 -32.06 1.10 -28.67
N GLU A 868 -33.20 1.76 -28.42
CA GLU A 868 -33.31 3.10 -27.85
C GLU A 868 -32.58 4.21 -28.64
N CYS A 869 -32.36 4.05 -29.96
CA CYS A 869 -31.94 5.13 -30.83
C CYS A 869 -33.10 6.13 -31.06
N SER A 870 -33.47 6.85 -30.02
CA SER A 870 -34.74 7.59 -29.93
C SER A 870 -34.91 8.75 -30.91
N LYS A 871 -33.84 9.33 -31.48
CA LYS A 871 -33.89 10.40 -32.48
C LYS A 871 -33.75 9.93 -33.93
N LEU A 872 -33.49 8.64 -34.14
CA LEU A 872 -33.37 8.08 -35.50
C LEU A 872 -34.67 8.17 -36.24
N LYS A 873 -34.69 8.93 -37.35
CA LYS A 873 -35.90 9.24 -38.12
C LYS A 873 -36.08 8.33 -39.31
N THR A 874 -35.01 8.10 -40.04
CA THR A 874 -34.94 7.25 -41.20
C THR A 874 -33.76 6.33 -41.11
N LEU A 875 -33.94 5.12 -41.60
CA LEU A 875 -32.93 4.08 -41.59
C LEU A 875 -33.00 3.30 -42.89
N ASP A 876 -31.98 3.43 -43.73
CA ASP A 876 -31.87 2.69 -44.97
C ASP A 876 -31.09 1.39 -44.68
N LEU A 877 -31.79 0.26 -44.81
CA LEU A 877 -31.25 -1.08 -44.61
C LEU A 877 -31.28 -1.89 -45.89
N SER A 878 -31.39 -1.28 -47.08
CA SER A 878 -31.54 -1.97 -48.35
C SER A 878 -30.37 -2.91 -48.68
N GLY A 879 -29.17 -2.65 -48.15
CA GLY A 879 -27.99 -3.52 -48.26
C GLY A 879 -27.75 -4.41 -47.03
N PHE A 880 -28.71 -4.54 -46.12
CA PHE A 880 -28.53 -5.26 -44.87
C PHE A 880 -28.83 -6.76 -45.03
N HIS A 881 -27.79 -7.56 -45.24
CA HIS A 881 -27.89 -9.01 -45.43
C HIS A 881 -27.86 -9.74 -44.10
N THR A 882 -28.83 -10.59 -43.79
CA THR A 882 -29.02 -11.23 -42.49
C THR A 882 -29.16 -12.77 -42.53
N GLU A 883 -28.57 -13.41 -43.53
CA GLU A 883 -28.81 -14.84 -43.85
C GLU A 883 -28.48 -15.79 -42.71
N SER A 884 -27.51 -15.45 -41.83
CA SER A 884 -27.12 -16.27 -40.69
C SER A 884 -27.82 -15.92 -39.41
N ALA A 885 -28.63 -14.87 -39.38
CA ALA A 885 -29.21 -14.33 -38.15
C ALA A 885 -30.20 -15.33 -37.53
N THR A 886 -30.03 -15.57 -36.23
CA THR A 886 -30.91 -16.38 -35.38
C THR A 886 -31.63 -15.56 -34.32
N ASP A 887 -31.06 -14.41 -33.96
CA ASP A 887 -31.59 -13.53 -32.91
C ASP A 887 -31.67 -12.09 -33.42
N MET A 888 -32.88 -11.54 -33.49
CA MET A 888 -33.21 -10.17 -33.88
C MET A 888 -34.06 -9.45 -32.80
N GLN A 889 -34.06 -9.99 -31.56
CA GLN A 889 -34.88 -9.40 -30.52
C GLN A 889 -34.50 -7.92 -30.23
N MET A 890 -35.51 -7.11 -29.95
CA MET A 890 -35.38 -5.68 -29.57
C MET A 890 -34.60 -4.80 -30.55
N MET A 891 -34.40 -5.24 -31.80
CA MET A 891 -33.51 -4.62 -32.79
C MET A 891 -33.79 -3.11 -32.98
N PHE A 892 -35.07 -2.70 -32.99
CA PHE A 892 -35.51 -1.30 -33.17
C PHE A 892 -36.33 -0.80 -31.98
N GLN A 893 -36.37 -1.52 -30.87
CA GLN A 893 -37.14 -1.12 -29.69
C GLN A 893 -36.73 0.26 -29.22
N GLY A 894 -37.70 1.14 -28.98
CA GLY A 894 -37.47 2.48 -28.45
C GLY A 894 -36.95 3.48 -29.48
N CYS A 895 -36.94 3.16 -30.78
CA CYS A 895 -36.71 4.13 -31.87
C CYS A 895 -37.90 5.04 -32.04
N THR A 896 -38.13 5.91 -31.04
CA THR A 896 -39.37 6.70 -30.94
C THR A 896 -39.55 7.80 -31.99
N SER A 897 -38.57 8.06 -32.88
CA SER A 897 -38.65 8.99 -34.00
C SER A 897 -38.67 8.28 -35.36
N LEU A 898 -38.55 6.96 -35.40
CA LEU A 898 -38.47 6.16 -36.64
C LEU A 898 -39.88 6.05 -37.27
N GLU A 899 -40.14 6.83 -38.33
CA GLU A 899 -41.45 6.92 -39.00
C GLU A 899 -41.60 5.92 -40.15
N SER A 900 -40.47 5.52 -40.76
CA SER A 900 -40.46 4.54 -41.84
C SER A 900 -39.20 3.67 -41.77
N ILE A 901 -39.30 2.42 -42.15
CA ILE A 901 -38.20 1.48 -42.27
C ILE A 901 -38.47 0.47 -43.40
N ASP A 902 -37.48 0.21 -44.21
CA ASP A 902 -37.52 -0.88 -45.21
C ASP A 902 -36.67 -2.05 -44.67
N VAL A 903 -37.33 -3.17 -44.43
CA VAL A 903 -36.72 -4.44 -43.97
C VAL A 903 -36.89 -5.53 -45.01
N SER A 904 -37.16 -5.18 -46.25
CA SER A 904 -37.41 -6.17 -47.36
C SER A 904 -36.17 -7.00 -47.71
N SER A 905 -34.96 -6.50 -47.40
CA SER A 905 -33.67 -7.19 -47.58
C SER A 905 -33.38 -8.23 -46.50
N PHE A 906 -34.13 -8.28 -45.41
CA PHE A 906 -33.88 -9.18 -44.31
C PHE A 906 -34.22 -10.61 -44.70
N CYS A 907 -33.29 -11.51 -44.47
CA CYS A 907 -33.48 -12.97 -44.53
C CYS A 907 -33.75 -13.48 -43.11
N THR A 908 -34.98 -13.94 -42.85
CA THR A 908 -35.38 -14.38 -41.50
C THR A 908 -35.55 -15.90 -41.38
N THR A 909 -35.13 -16.66 -42.39
CA THR A 909 -35.30 -18.14 -42.47
C THR A 909 -34.64 -18.93 -41.33
N ASN A 910 -33.69 -18.32 -40.62
CA ASN A 910 -33.00 -18.90 -39.47
C ASN A 910 -33.31 -18.23 -38.13
N VAL A 911 -34.19 -17.23 -38.15
CA VAL A 911 -34.47 -16.43 -36.95
C VAL A 911 -35.37 -17.20 -35.97
N GLU A 912 -34.94 -17.31 -34.74
CA GLU A 912 -35.65 -17.96 -33.65
C GLU A 912 -36.30 -16.97 -32.70
N LYS A 913 -35.72 -15.74 -32.54
CA LYS A 913 -36.15 -14.73 -31.60
C LYS A 913 -36.34 -13.38 -32.28
N ILE A 914 -37.52 -12.81 -32.14
CA ILE A 914 -37.88 -11.45 -32.58
C ILE A 914 -38.64 -10.64 -31.50
N TYR A 915 -38.51 -11.07 -30.26
CA TYR A 915 -39.13 -10.41 -29.11
C TYR A 915 -38.93 -8.89 -29.14
N SER A 916 -40.03 -8.12 -29.01
CA SER A 916 -40.00 -6.65 -28.93
C SER A 916 -39.32 -5.95 -30.14
N MET A 917 -39.14 -6.58 -31.28
CA MET A 917 -38.29 -6.06 -32.38
C MET A 917 -38.64 -4.62 -32.80
N PHE A 918 -39.92 -4.26 -32.89
CA PHE A 918 -40.40 -2.90 -33.23
C PHE A 918 -41.09 -2.18 -32.07
N CYS A 919 -41.00 -2.71 -30.86
CA CYS A 919 -41.70 -2.17 -29.70
C CYS A 919 -41.35 -0.66 -29.50
N ASN A 920 -42.36 0.15 -29.23
CA ASN A 920 -42.19 1.60 -28.99
C ASN A 920 -41.47 2.35 -30.12
N THR A 921 -41.75 1.97 -31.38
CA THR A 921 -41.37 2.73 -32.58
C THR A 921 -42.50 3.68 -33.03
N ARG A 922 -42.17 4.62 -33.94
CA ARG A 922 -43.13 5.56 -34.51
C ARG A 922 -43.51 5.17 -35.94
N VAL A 923 -43.18 4.00 -36.39
CA VAL A 923 -43.47 3.50 -37.75
C VAL A 923 -44.98 3.63 -38.09
N VAL A 924 -45.27 4.10 -39.30
CA VAL A 924 -46.63 4.31 -39.76
C VAL A 924 -47.10 3.13 -40.61
N ASP A 925 -46.28 2.71 -41.56
CA ASP A 925 -46.48 1.59 -42.44
C ASP A 925 -45.33 0.61 -42.31
N LEU A 926 -45.60 -0.66 -42.09
CA LEU A 926 -44.57 -1.70 -41.92
C LEU A 926 -44.89 -2.90 -42.82
N ASP A 927 -43.95 -3.24 -43.68
CA ASP A 927 -44.05 -4.41 -44.56
C ASP A 927 -43.09 -5.51 -44.16
N LEU A 928 -43.64 -6.58 -43.64
CA LEU A 928 -42.93 -7.81 -43.19
C LEU A 928 -43.33 -9.00 -44.08
N SER A 929 -43.79 -8.79 -45.31
CA SER A 929 -44.22 -9.85 -46.24
C SER A 929 -43.10 -10.75 -46.67
N SER A 930 -41.83 -10.32 -46.52
CA SER A 930 -40.62 -11.08 -46.76
C SER A 930 -40.17 -11.92 -45.58
N PHE A 931 -40.76 -11.74 -44.42
CA PHE A 931 -40.32 -12.44 -43.18
C PHE A 931 -40.81 -13.89 -43.14
N ASP A 932 -39.93 -14.82 -42.88
CA ASP A 932 -40.23 -16.22 -42.55
C ASP A 932 -40.25 -16.41 -41.03
N PHE A 933 -41.43 -16.72 -40.50
CA PHE A 933 -41.64 -16.94 -39.07
C PHE A 933 -41.59 -18.41 -38.68
N SER A 934 -41.24 -19.32 -39.60
CA SER A 934 -41.34 -20.78 -39.39
C SER A 934 -40.47 -21.33 -38.26
N LYS A 935 -39.37 -20.63 -37.89
CA LYS A 935 -38.47 -21.01 -36.78
C LYS A 935 -38.64 -20.11 -35.56
N VAL A 936 -39.44 -19.07 -35.64
CA VAL A 936 -39.60 -18.13 -34.54
C VAL A 936 -40.30 -18.79 -33.37
N THR A 937 -39.73 -18.61 -32.14
CA THR A 937 -40.24 -19.15 -30.90
C THR A 937 -40.84 -18.07 -29.99
N ASP A 938 -40.45 -16.79 -30.15
CA ASP A 938 -40.94 -15.69 -29.34
C ASP A 938 -41.11 -14.40 -30.17
N MET A 939 -42.37 -13.93 -30.25
CA MET A 939 -42.80 -12.67 -30.85
C MET A 939 -43.40 -11.72 -29.79
N THR A 940 -43.24 -12.00 -28.51
CA THR A 940 -43.84 -11.21 -27.42
C THR A 940 -43.46 -9.73 -27.58
N PHE A 941 -44.44 -8.83 -27.39
CA PHE A 941 -44.30 -7.35 -27.51
C PHE A 941 -43.80 -6.84 -28.86
N MET A 942 -43.73 -7.65 -29.96
CA MET A 942 -43.11 -7.24 -31.22
C MET A 942 -43.53 -5.88 -31.74
N PHE A 943 -44.83 -5.55 -31.66
CA PHE A 943 -45.42 -4.25 -32.11
C PHE A 943 -45.96 -3.43 -30.91
N ALA A 944 -45.68 -3.82 -29.69
CA ALA A 944 -46.21 -3.10 -28.54
C ALA A 944 -45.81 -1.62 -28.53
N SER A 945 -46.73 -0.74 -28.16
CA SER A 945 -46.49 0.71 -28.09
C SER A 945 -46.15 1.39 -29.46
N CYS A 946 -46.40 0.72 -30.59
CA CYS A 946 -46.32 1.36 -31.92
C CYS A 946 -47.52 2.30 -32.12
N MET A 947 -47.49 3.49 -31.49
CA MET A 947 -48.62 4.42 -31.40
C MET A 947 -49.03 5.05 -32.73
N ASN A 948 -48.23 4.93 -33.79
CA ASN A 948 -48.48 5.49 -35.08
C ASN A 948 -48.80 4.46 -36.17
N LEU A 949 -48.74 3.16 -35.83
CA LEU A 949 -48.88 2.08 -36.81
C LEU A 949 -50.30 2.05 -37.39
N LYS A 950 -50.40 2.29 -38.71
CA LYS A 950 -51.65 2.28 -39.46
C LYS A 950 -51.74 1.10 -40.38
N THR A 951 -50.63 0.67 -40.96
CA THR A 951 -50.58 -0.42 -41.93
C THR A 951 -49.51 -1.42 -41.53
N LEU A 952 -49.90 -2.69 -41.45
CA LEU A 952 -48.99 -3.82 -41.27
C LEU A 952 -49.25 -4.84 -42.36
N ARG A 953 -48.23 -5.17 -43.16
CA ARG A 953 -48.24 -6.25 -44.12
C ARG A 953 -47.34 -7.39 -43.59
N ILE A 954 -47.88 -8.61 -43.48
CA ILE A 954 -47.15 -9.69 -42.84
C ILE A 954 -47.58 -11.07 -43.37
N ASP A 955 -46.64 -11.98 -43.65
CA ASP A 955 -46.92 -13.37 -43.97
C ASP A 955 -46.89 -14.21 -42.67
N MET A 956 -48.04 -14.62 -42.20
CA MET A 956 -48.21 -15.42 -41.00
C MET A 956 -48.40 -16.91 -41.28
N THR A 957 -48.31 -17.35 -42.55
CA THR A 957 -48.55 -18.73 -42.95
C THR A 957 -47.58 -19.75 -42.36
N GLY A 958 -46.36 -19.30 -41.98
CA GLY A 958 -45.32 -20.14 -41.37
C GLY A 958 -45.32 -20.17 -39.84
N ILE A 959 -46.15 -19.40 -39.17
CA ILE A 959 -46.17 -19.32 -37.68
C ILE A 959 -46.57 -20.67 -37.11
N GLN A 960 -45.73 -21.21 -36.17
CA GLN A 960 -45.96 -22.48 -35.53
C GLN A 960 -46.90 -22.34 -34.33
N ASP A 961 -47.64 -23.43 -33.97
CA ASP A 961 -48.44 -23.47 -32.76
C ASP A 961 -47.58 -23.42 -31.49
N GLY A 962 -48.02 -22.67 -30.51
CA GLY A 962 -47.39 -22.63 -29.16
C GLY A 962 -46.22 -21.69 -29.00
N ILE A 963 -45.93 -20.84 -29.98
CA ILE A 963 -44.93 -19.79 -29.85
C ILE A 963 -45.40 -18.74 -28.85
N SER A 964 -44.45 -18.06 -28.15
CA SER A 964 -44.75 -16.97 -27.25
C SER A 964 -45.08 -15.71 -28.07
N MET A 965 -46.28 -15.10 -27.87
CA MET A 965 -46.71 -13.90 -28.58
C MET A 965 -47.58 -12.99 -27.73
N SER A 966 -47.39 -13.01 -26.40
CA SER A 966 -48.19 -12.19 -25.50
C SER A 966 -47.96 -10.71 -25.75
N ARG A 967 -49.04 -9.88 -25.62
CA ARG A 967 -49.01 -8.43 -25.77
C ARG A 967 -48.46 -7.92 -27.13
N LEU A 968 -48.60 -8.71 -28.17
CA LEU A 968 -48.08 -8.46 -29.51
C LEU A 968 -48.41 -7.04 -30.02
N PHE A 969 -49.67 -6.56 -29.83
CA PHE A 969 -50.17 -5.25 -30.25
C PHE A 969 -50.54 -4.36 -29.06
N SER A 970 -49.99 -4.57 -27.89
CA SER A 970 -50.28 -3.77 -26.68
C SER A 970 -50.08 -2.29 -26.99
N SER A 971 -51.11 -1.45 -26.76
CA SER A 971 -51.11 0.00 -27.01
C SER A 971 -50.96 0.42 -28.49
N VAL A 972 -51.19 -0.44 -29.44
CA VAL A 972 -51.32 -0.07 -30.86
C VAL A 972 -52.68 0.59 -31.04
N PRO A 973 -52.81 1.71 -31.80
CA PRO A 973 -54.09 2.43 -32.00
C PRO A 973 -55.15 1.57 -32.68
N ALA A 974 -56.39 1.89 -32.41
CA ALA A 974 -57.57 1.31 -33.12
C ALA A 974 -57.53 1.67 -34.63
N GLY A 975 -58.06 0.76 -35.46
CA GLY A 975 -58.21 1.00 -36.92
C GLY A 975 -56.97 0.61 -37.72
N LEU A 976 -56.11 -0.29 -37.23
CA LEU A 976 -55.00 -0.88 -37.98
C LEU A 976 -55.52 -1.53 -39.29
N THR A 977 -54.82 -1.34 -40.38
CA THR A 977 -55.03 -2.12 -41.62
C THR A 977 -53.99 -3.21 -41.66
N LEU A 978 -54.40 -4.46 -41.51
CA LEU A 978 -53.57 -5.67 -41.55
C LEU A 978 -53.68 -6.34 -42.88
N TYR A 979 -52.61 -6.33 -43.68
CA TYR A 979 -52.50 -7.16 -44.88
C TYR A 979 -51.90 -8.52 -44.48
N ALA A 980 -52.76 -9.55 -44.50
CA ALA A 980 -52.38 -10.92 -44.17
C ALA A 980 -52.36 -11.78 -45.42
N LYS A 981 -51.25 -12.49 -45.68
CA LYS A 981 -51.11 -13.38 -46.81
C LYS A 981 -52.13 -14.49 -46.73
N ASP A 982 -52.84 -14.75 -47.88
CA ASP A 982 -53.91 -15.75 -47.96
C ASP A 982 -54.98 -15.59 -46.86
N ASN A 983 -55.11 -14.43 -46.28
CA ASN A 983 -55.99 -14.11 -45.14
C ASN A 983 -55.76 -14.97 -43.90
N VAL A 984 -54.54 -15.53 -43.74
CA VAL A 984 -54.13 -16.36 -42.60
C VAL A 984 -53.77 -15.47 -41.44
N VAL A 985 -54.51 -15.50 -40.32
CA VAL A 985 -54.24 -14.87 -39.03
C VAL A 985 -54.43 -15.92 -37.92
N PRO A 986 -53.36 -16.37 -37.23
CA PRO A 986 -53.50 -17.26 -36.09
C PRO A 986 -54.43 -16.74 -35.01
N ALA A 987 -55.21 -17.63 -34.41
CA ALA A 987 -56.26 -17.27 -33.41
C ALA A 987 -55.70 -16.43 -32.25
N ASP A 988 -54.53 -16.76 -31.78
CA ASP A 988 -53.86 -16.05 -30.69
C ASP A 988 -53.46 -14.62 -31.09
N ILE A 989 -53.07 -14.38 -32.33
CA ILE A 989 -52.81 -13.03 -32.89
C ILE A 989 -54.12 -12.31 -33.07
N GLN A 990 -55.14 -12.95 -33.63
CA GLN A 990 -56.43 -12.36 -33.85
C GLN A 990 -57.05 -11.83 -32.55
N SER A 991 -56.88 -12.54 -31.45
CA SER A 991 -57.36 -12.13 -30.13
C SER A 991 -56.72 -10.88 -29.57
N GLN A 992 -55.54 -10.52 -30.05
CA GLN A 992 -54.73 -9.36 -29.57
C GLN A 992 -54.79 -8.18 -30.54
N LEU A 993 -55.47 -8.29 -31.71
CA LEU A 993 -55.55 -7.18 -32.68
C LEU A 993 -56.20 -5.93 -32.05
N PRO A 994 -55.76 -4.74 -32.44
CA PRO A 994 -56.38 -3.49 -32.00
C PRO A 994 -57.85 -3.43 -32.45
N SER A 995 -58.66 -2.68 -31.72
CA SER A 995 -60.08 -2.46 -32.07
C SER A 995 -60.21 -1.90 -33.50
N TYR A 996 -61.24 -2.37 -34.22
CA TYR A 996 -61.53 -1.94 -35.60
C TYR A 996 -60.37 -2.23 -36.59
N THR A 997 -59.56 -3.30 -36.35
CA THR A 997 -58.58 -3.73 -37.36
C THR A 997 -59.28 -4.19 -38.62
N ASN A 998 -58.82 -3.66 -39.78
CA ASN A 998 -59.26 -4.08 -41.09
C ASN A 998 -58.30 -5.11 -41.67
N ILE A 999 -58.72 -6.36 -41.83
CA ILE A 999 -57.91 -7.45 -42.38
C ILE A 999 -58.14 -7.53 -43.86
N ILE A 1000 -57.06 -7.47 -44.69
CA ILE A 1000 -57.10 -7.55 -46.14
C ILE A 1000 -56.14 -8.66 -46.57
N SER A 1001 -56.63 -9.55 -47.43
CA SER A 1001 -55.80 -10.61 -48.05
C SER A 1001 -54.93 -10.02 -49.16
N TYR A 1002 -53.70 -10.52 -49.33
CA TYR A 1002 -52.83 -10.17 -50.42
C TYR A 1002 -52.14 -11.41 -51.04
#